data_0627d4b01b980a68dcdf6f15a78d6f49
#
_entry.id   0627d4b01b980a68dcdf6f15a78d6f49
#
_cell.length_a   1.000
_cell.length_b   1.000
_cell.length_c   1.000
_cell.angle_alpha   90.00
_cell.angle_beta   90.00
_cell.angle_gamma   90.00
#
_symmetry.space_group_name_H-M   'P 1'
#
loop_
_entity.id
_entity.type
_entity.pdbx_description
1 polymer ?
#
loop_
_entity_poly.entity_id
_entity_poly.type
_entity_poly.pdbx_seq_one_letter_code
_entity_poly.pdbx_strand_id
1 'polypeptide(L)'
;VRHSPWKVASLLFCSGFCALIYQTVWLRQFRLIFGASTFATGAVLAIFMAGLGIGSALLGKRADAKERPLAYYALLEFFIAVAAALSPLLLWVAARIYFASGGSPDLGIAVATLLRLFLALLVLGPATFLMGGTLPAAARAVETNDDSGRRGVALLYGVNTLGAVAGALLSTFVMLETFGNRRTLFIAVLVNLIVAVIARSMARVSPASSRPEDFEDTGTGWKPAVLDRPVYIASSLVGFAFLLMELVWYRMLSPVLGGTTYMFGLILAIALLGIGLGGAAYSLFRRGPATPGGFAITCSLEALAIAFPFALGDRLAILANVLRDLGAVGGFGGHVLSWTIVTVIVVFPAAFIAGIQFPLLIALLGRGRENVGRQIGAAYAWNTGGAIAGSLAGGFGLIPLLSAPSTWRLVAVLLALLAFAAVLVAARARQHAFATATIIIGIAAIAATFAPGPTAVWRHSGIGAARAPKPKTRNELLEFLHNTRRIIAWERDGRESSVAIAALDDTAFVVNGKSDGAARHDAPTQVMAGLLGGIFHPQPKTALVVGLGTGSTVGWMAAIPSMERVDAIELEPVVLDVARMCEPVSADAMKNPVVKVTIADAREVLLTTDKKYDIISSEPSNPYRAGIASLFTREFYEASADRLNPGGYLVQWVQAYQIHAGTMQTIYGTVTSVFPHVLTWWTSPGDLVLVASREPIVMDVSQLRRRIAQEPFRSGLHNSWRVESAEQFVARVAANEDFARAAAKEAPAINTDDRTVIEFGFARSIDAAATVLGQIMLTAHNMKMNAPVGLRGDLDWKAVDANRVWSLRRAPADNPPNLAVMATKTLEMAKNGDVRAEVFAAILRQREPLESDVILATLRSRQNRQDEAAELLRGALVAYRTNPWPDPDVMFSGVELAMNVGRGSPQRARMLYDAMSQPFAVMLQENYRRQVLIELASMVDRCGPQTLAAIRAVEPHPYWTRDMLELRAECYARNGLEDLAERALEDLATFDANTPAPIITPQSPPTPRGSS
;
A
#
# COMPACT_ATOMS: atom_id res chain seq x y z
N VAL A 1 7.46 -10.44 53.15
CA VAL A 1 8.05 -9.28 52.49
C VAL A 1 7.32 -9.08 51.18
N ARG A 2 6.53 -8.01 51.10
CA ARG A 2 5.76 -7.65 49.87
C ARG A 2 6.74 -7.22 48.78
N HIS A 3 6.63 -7.78 47.57
CA HIS A 3 7.37 -7.27 46.45
C HIS A 3 6.83 -5.89 46.05
N SER A 4 7.75 -4.93 45.85
CA SER A 4 7.37 -3.61 45.34
C SER A 4 6.71 -3.75 43.98
N PRO A 5 5.49 -3.19 43.75
CA PRO A 5 4.82 -3.23 42.45
C PRO A 5 5.71 -2.72 41.30
N TRP A 6 6.50 -1.71 41.55
CA TRP A 6 7.40 -1.11 40.55
C TRP A 6 8.56 -2.06 40.15
N LYS A 7 9.11 -2.85 41.07
CA LYS A 7 10.15 -3.84 40.74
C LYS A 7 9.60 -4.96 39.86
N VAL A 8 8.36 -5.41 40.11
CA VAL A 8 7.70 -6.43 39.26
C VAL A 8 7.25 -5.81 37.93
N ALA A 9 6.80 -4.57 37.92
CA ALA A 9 6.45 -3.83 36.71
C ALA A 9 7.68 -3.67 35.77
N SER A 10 8.89 -3.42 36.33
CA SER A 10 10.13 -3.33 35.51
C SER A 10 10.46 -4.67 34.83
N LEU A 11 10.21 -5.80 35.48
CA LEU A 11 10.37 -7.13 34.88
C LEU A 11 9.37 -7.35 33.74
N LEU A 12 8.12 -6.94 33.97
CA LEU A 12 7.07 -7.04 32.95
C LEU A 12 7.30 -6.07 31.76
N PHE A 13 7.91 -4.90 32.00
CA PHE A 13 8.35 -4.04 30.89
C PHE A 13 9.30 -4.77 29.94
N CYS A 14 10.32 -5.43 30.50
CA CYS A 14 11.26 -6.21 29.70
C CYS A 14 10.59 -7.44 29.05
N SER A 15 9.66 -8.08 29.73
CA SER A 15 8.87 -9.21 29.19
C SER A 15 8.03 -8.76 28.00
N GLY A 16 7.27 -7.64 28.12
CA GLY A 16 6.51 -7.05 27.04
C GLY A 16 7.37 -6.61 25.85
N PHE A 17 8.54 -6.03 26.12
CA PHE A 17 9.55 -5.70 25.11
C PHE A 17 9.97 -6.94 24.29
N CYS A 18 10.30 -8.04 24.95
CA CYS A 18 10.67 -9.28 24.28
C CYS A 18 9.50 -9.88 23.50
N ALA A 19 8.30 -9.87 24.05
CA ALA A 19 7.11 -10.44 23.42
C ALA A 19 6.81 -9.81 22.05
N LEU A 20 6.93 -8.48 21.92
CA LEU A 20 6.69 -7.79 20.66
C LEU A 20 7.84 -8.00 19.65
N ILE A 21 9.07 -8.10 20.10
CA ILE A 21 10.18 -8.50 19.22
C ILE A 21 9.93 -9.90 18.66
N TYR A 22 9.57 -10.86 19.49
CA TYR A 22 9.26 -12.22 19.05
C TYR A 22 8.10 -12.22 18.04
N GLN A 23 7.01 -11.53 18.34
CA GLN A 23 5.85 -11.42 17.44
C GLN A 23 6.25 -10.87 16.06
N THR A 24 7.02 -9.78 16.04
CA THR A 24 7.45 -9.12 14.79
C THR A 24 8.37 -10.04 13.98
N VAL A 25 9.36 -10.67 14.63
CA VAL A 25 10.31 -11.58 13.95
C VAL A 25 9.59 -12.82 13.42
N TRP A 26 8.74 -13.47 14.25
CA TRP A 26 8.02 -14.67 13.82
C TRP A 26 7.05 -14.38 12.68
N LEU A 27 6.32 -13.25 12.72
CA LEU A 27 5.43 -12.86 11.63
C LEU A 27 6.20 -12.69 10.31
N ARG A 28 7.37 -12.07 10.34
CA ARG A 28 8.25 -11.93 9.17
C ARG A 28 8.74 -13.29 8.66
N GLN A 29 9.20 -14.16 9.55
CA GLN A 29 9.69 -15.51 9.22
C GLN A 29 8.58 -16.38 8.60
N PHE A 30 7.38 -16.36 9.15
CA PHE A 30 6.25 -17.12 8.60
C PHE A 30 5.77 -16.59 7.24
N ARG A 31 5.86 -15.27 7.00
CA ARG A 31 5.59 -14.70 5.67
C ARG A 31 6.53 -15.24 4.60
N LEU A 32 7.78 -15.52 4.94
CA LEU A 32 8.75 -16.14 4.02
C LEU A 32 8.44 -17.60 3.70
N ILE A 33 7.72 -18.30 4.60
CA ILE A 33 7.36 -19.73 4.45
C ILE A 33 5.98 -19.89 3.82
N PHE A 34 4.98 -19.16 4.34
CA PHE A 34 3.57 -19.33 3.99
C PHE A 34 3.07 -18.31 2.95
N GLY A 35 3.95 -17.37 2.54
CA GLY A 35 3.60 -16.20 1.75
C GLY A 35 3.10 -15.03 2.59
N ALA A 36 3.00 -13.86 1.94
CA ALA A 36 2.58 -12.61 2.58
C ALA A 36 1.05 -12.40 2.59
N SER A 37 0.27 -13.39 2.15
CA SER A 37 -1.19 -13.29 2.07
C SER A 37 -1.85 -13.04 3.42
N THR A 38 -3.02 -12.40 3.41
CA THR A 38 -3.85 -12.19 4.62
C THR A 38 -4.19 -13.51 5.30
N PHE A 39 -4.41 -14.60 4.54
CA PHE A 39 -4.64 -15.94 5.11
C PHE A 39 -3.45 -16.44 5.92
N ALA A 40 -2.24 -16.31 5.38
CA ALA A 40 -1.02 -16.75 6.07
C ALA A 40 -0.75 -15.88 7.32
N THR A 41 -0.84 -14.57 7.17
CA THR A 41 -0.63 -13.61 8.28
C THR A 41 -1.68 -13.77 9.37
N GLY A 42 -2.96 -13.91 8.98
CA GLY A 42 -4.06 -14.11 9.91
C GLY A 42 -3.97 -15.43 10.69
N ALA A 43 -3.53 -16.51 10.04
CA ALA A 43 -3.30 -17.80 10.72
C ALA A 43 -2.23 -17.68 11.81
N VAL A 44 -1.10 -17.05 11.52
CA VAL A 44 0.00 -16.85 12.49
C VAL A 44 -0.45 -15.99 13.66
N LEU A 45 -1.14 -14.87 13.38
CA LEU A 45 -1.64 -13.97 14.43
C LEU A 45 -2.70 -14.65 15.30
N ALA A 46 -3.63 -15.41 14.68
CA ALA A 46 -4.64 -16.15 15.43
C ALA A 46 -4.02 -17.17 16.41
N ILE A 47 -2.99 -17.91 15.99
CA ILE A 47 -2.27 -18.85 16.87
C ILE A 47 -1.51 -18.11 17.97
N PHE A 48 -0.84 -17.00 17.64
CA PHE A 48 -0.15 -16.17 18.64
C PHE A 48 -1.11 -15.70 19.72
N MET A 49 -2.24 -15.13 19.32
CA MET A 49 -3.28 -14.65 20.23
C MET A 49 -3.95 -15.80 20.99
N ALA A 50 -4.29 -16.92 20.33
CA ALA A 50 -4.90 -18.08 20.97
C ALA A 50 -3.99 -18.65 22.07
N GLY A 51 -2.67 -18.74 21.79
CA GLY A 51 -1.68 -19.15 22.80
C GLY A 51 -1.72 -18.26 24.03
N LEU A 52 -1.70 -16.94 23.87
CA LEU A 52 -1.80 -15.97 24.96
C LEU A 52 -3.11 -16.15 25.75
N GLY A 53 -4.26 -16.25 25.07
CA GLY A 53 -5.57 -16.40 25.71
C GLY A 53 -5.71 -17.70 26.51
N ILE A 54 -5.43 -18.84 25.87
CA ILE A 54 -5.51 -20.17 26.49
C ILE A 54 -4.48 -20.29 27.63
N GLY A 55 -3.25 -19.81 27.39
CA GLY A 55 -2.20 -19.76 28.40
C GLY A 55 -2.61 -18.96 29.62
N SER A 56 -3.21 -17.78 29.42
CA SER A 56 -3.68 -16.92 30.50
C SER A 56 -4.79 -17.61 31.34
N ALA A 57 -5.76 -18.25 30.67
CA ALA A 57 -6.84 -18.97 31.37
C ALA A 57 -6.33 -20.14 32.21
N LEU A 58 -5.43 -20.98 31.65
CA LEU A 58 -5.00 -22.20 32.31
C LEU A 58 -3.87 -21.93 33.35
N LEU A 59 -2.88 -21.11 32.99
CA LEU A 59 -1.75 -20.79 33.84
C LEU A 59 -2.14 -19.78 34.93
N GLY A 60 -3.11 -18.88 34.66
CA GLY A 60 -3.68 -17.98 35.66
C GLY A 60 -4.32 -18.72 36.84
N LYS A 61 -5.10 -19.77 36.58
CA LYS A 61 -5.62 -20.64 37.63
C LYS A 61 -4.52 -21.33 38.43
N ARG A 62 -3.45 -21.76 37.76
CA ARG A 62 -2.28 -22.36 38.43
C ARG A 62 -1.48 -21.33 39.23
N ALA A 63 -1.41 -20.07 38.80
CA ALA A 63 -0.74 -19.01 39.53
C ALA A 63 -1.38 -18.72 40.90
N ASP A 64 -2.70 -18.80 41.01
CA ASP A 64 -3.43 -18.63 42.25
C ASP A 64 -3.08 -19.71 43.30
N ALA A 65 -2.77 -20.94 42.86
CA ALA A 65 -2.40 -22.07 43.72
C ALA A 65 -0.90 -22.07 44.13
N LYS A 66 -0.07 -21.15 43.61
CA LYS A 66 1.36 -21.12 43.92
C LYS A 66 1.66 -20.30 45.17
N GLU A 67 2.43 -20.87 46.09
CA GLU A 67 2.92 -20.19 47.30
C GLU A 67 3.92 -19.07 46.98
N ARG A 68 4.71 -19.22 45.89
CA ARG A 68 5.70 -18.26 45.40
C ARG A 68 5.40 -17.82 43.94
N PRO A 69 4.41 -16.95 43.73
CA PRO A 69 3.99 -16.58 42.37
C PRO A 69 5.13 -15.95 41.52
N LEU A 70 6.03 -15.18 42.16
CA LEU A 70 7.18 -14.60 41.45
C LEU A 70 8.21 -15.64 41.00
N ALA A 71 8.38 -16.72 41.73
CA ALA A 71 9.22 -17.84 41.29
C ALA A 71 8.58 -18.60 40.15
N TYR A 72 7.25 -18.69 40.14
CA TYR A 72 6.49 -19.25 39.03
C TYR A 72 6.61 -18.37 37.75
N TYR A 73 6.50 -17.05 37.89
CA TYR A 73 6.78 -16.09 36.83
C TYR A 73 8.20 -16.27 36.24
N ALA A 74 9.22 -16.38 37.11
CA ALA A 74 10.60 -16.62 36.64
C ALA A 74 10.74 -17.92 35.84
N LEU A 75 10.00 -18.97 36.21
CA LEU A 75 10.00 -20.23 35.49
C LEU A 75 9.35 -20.10 34.11
N LEU A 76 8.24 -19.35 34.03
CA LEU A 76 7.57 -19.07 32.76
C LEU A 76 8.52 -18.30 31.81
N GLU A 77 9.16 -17.23 32.28
CA GLU A 77 10.10 -16.43 31.49
C GLU A 77 11.31 -17.27 30.97
N PHE A 78 11.81 -18.18 31.82
CA PHE A 78 12.89 -19.10 31.42
C PHE A 78 12.44 -20.02 30.27
N PHE A 79 11.27 -20.65 30.39
CA PHE A 79 10.78 -21.55 29.34
C PHE A 79 10.33 -20.80 28.07
N ILE A 80 9.85 -19.54 28.17
CA ILE A 80 9.61 -18.65 27.02
C ILE A 80 10.92 -18.45 26.26
N ALA A 81 12.01 -18.10 26.97
CA ALA A 81 13.31 -17.91 26.36
C ALA A 81 13.83 -19.19 25.66
N VAL A 82 13.66 -20.36 26.27
CA VAL A 82 14.02 -21.64 25.67
C VAL A 82 13.19 -21.94 24.42
N ALA A 83 11.86 -21.77 24.48
CA ALA A 83 10.98 -22.00 23.36
C ALA A 83 11.28 -21.02 22.19
N ALA A 84 11.53 -19.74 22.51
CA ALA A 84 11.91 -18.75 21.51
C ALA A 84 13.28 -19.06 20.88
N ALA A 85 14.27 -19.53 21.68
CA ALA A 85 15.59 -19.92 21.18
C ALA A 85 15.52 -21.15 20.25
N LEU A 86 14.56 -22.05 20.44
CA LEU A 86 14.33 -23.23 19.60
C LEU A 86 13.51 -22.88 18.34
N SER A 87 12.82 -21.74 18.30
CA SER A 87 11.92 -21.39 17.19
C SER A 87 12.59 -21.35 15.81
N PRO A 88 13.85 -20.93 15.60
CA PRO A 88 14.49 -21.00 14.29
C PRO A 88 14.62 -22.43 13.74
N LEU A 89 14.90 -23.41 14.62
CA LEU A 89 14.94 -24.83 14.25
C LEU A 89 13.54 -25.34 13.88
N LEU A 90 12.53 -25.01 14.70
CA LEU A 90 11.16 -25.41 14.44
C LEU A 90 10.59 -24.75 13.17
N LEU A 91 10.96 -23.51 12.88
CA LEU A 91 10.62 -22.81 11.63
C LEU A 91 11.26 -23.51 10.42
N TRP A 92 12.51 -23.94 10.53
CA TRP A 92 13.17 -24.69 9.47
C TRP A 92 12.46 -26.02 9.18
N VAL A 93 12.08 -26.76 10.22
CA VAL A 93 11.30 -28.02 10.08
C VAL A 93 9.92 -27.72 9.45
N ALA A 94 9.23 -26.69 9.94
CA ALA A 94 7.92 -26.29 9.40
C ALA A 94 8.00 -25.90 7.92
N ALA A 95 9.05 -25.17 7.51
CA ALA A 95 9.29 -24.82 6.12
C ALA A 95 9.48 -26.07 5.25
N ARG A 96 10.29 -27.02 5.70
CA ARG A 96 10.52 -28.28 4.95
C ARG A 96 9.23 -29.09 4.78
N ILE A 97 8.43 -29.21 5.83
CA ILE A 97 7.14 -29.93 5.76
C ILE A 97 6.18 -29.19 4.81
N TYR A 98 6.08 -27.87 4.91
CA TYR A 98 5.19 -27.06 4.10
C TYR A 98 5.57 -27.10 2.61
N PHE A 99 6.86 -26.95 2.29
CA PHE A 99 7.33 -26.99 0.90
C PHE A 99 7.16 -28.37 0.29
N ALA A 100 7.43 -29.43 1.05
CA ALA A 100 7.24 -30.82 0.59
C ALA A 100 5.75 -31.17 0.37
N SER A 101 4.81 -30.42 0.95
CA SER A 101 3.37 -30.65 0.78
C SER A 101 2.77 -29.98 -0.49
N GLY A 102 3.57 -29.21 -1.25
CA GLY A 102 3.10 -28.46 -2.42
C GLY A 102 2.36 -27.16 -2.10
N GLY A 103 2.20 -26.80 -0.80
CA GLY A 103 1.57 -25.55 -0.37
C GLY A 103 0.12 -25.34 -0.86
N SER A 104 -0.31 -24.08 -0.97
CA SER A 104 -1.68 -23.74 -1.40
C SER A 104 -1.99 -24.09 -2.87
N PRO A 105 -1.03 -24.14 -3.83
CA PRO A 105 -1.31 -24.54 -5.20
C PRO A 105 -1.80 -25.98 -5.33
N ASP A 106 -1.25 -26.91 -4.54
CA ASP A 106 -1.58 -28.34 -4.64
C ASP A 106 -2.65 -28.78 -3.63
N LEU A 107 -2.57 -28.27 -2.38
CA LEU A 107 -3.51 -28.63 -1.32
C LEU A 107 -4.84 -27.86 -1.39
N GLY A 108 -4.91 -26.77 -2.13
CA GLY A 108 -6.01 -25.80 -2.07
C GLY A 108 -5.98 -24.95 -0.79
N ILE A 109 -6.71 -23.84 -0.80
CA ILE A 109 -6.64 -22.79 0.25
C ILE A 109 -7.04 -23.35 1.63
N ALA A 110 -8.09 -24.18 1.70
CA ALA A 110 -8.61 -24.68 3.00
C ALA A 110 -7.61 -25.61 3.70
N VAL A 111 -7.10 -26.64 3.00
CA VAL A 111 -6.17 -27.61 3.56
C VAL A 111 -4.82 -26.96 3.87
N ALA A 112 -4.33 -26.10 2.97
CA ALA A 112 -3.11 -25.33 3.22
C ALA A 112 -3.24 -24.44 4.45
N THR A 113 -4.42 -23.79 4.67
CA THR A 113 -4.67 -22.98 5.87
C THR A 113 -4.66 -23.82 7.13
N LEU A 114 -5.27 -25.00 7.15
CA LEU A 114 -5.21 -25.91 8.30
C LEU A 114 -3.77 -26.37 8.59
N LEU A 115 -3.00 -26.68 7.55
CA LEU A 115 -1.57 -27.02 7.70
C LEU A 115 -0.76 -25.85 8.26
N ARG A 116 -0.98 -24.64 7.76
CA ARG A 116 -0.34 -23.40 8.28
C ARG A 116 -0.66 -23.18 9.76
N LEU A 117 -1.95 -23.33 10.17
CA LEU A 117 -2.38 -23.24 11.57
C LEU A 117 -1.66 -24.28 12.42
N PHE A 118 -1.58 -25.53 11.96
CA PHE A 118 -0.92 -26.61 12.69
C PHE A 118 0.58 -26.35 12.86
N LEU A 119 1.28 -25.98 11.79
CA LEU A 119 2.71 -25.67 11.83
C LEU A 119 3.00 -24.42 12.67
N ALA A 120 2.17 -23.37 12.55
CA ALA A 120 2.27 -22.19 13.42
C ALA A 120 2.06 -22.55 14.90
N LEU A 121 1.11 -23.44 15.21
CA LEU A 121 0.86 -23.91 16.58
C LEU A 121 2.08 -24.66 17.14
N LEU A 122 2.75 -25.48 16.35
CA LEU A 122 3.95 -26.19 16.79
C LEU A 122 5.10 -25.24 17.13
N VAL A 123 5.28 -24.18 16.34
CA VAL A 123 6.37 -23.21 16.50
C VAL A 123 6.08 -22.18 17.58
N LEU A 124 4.88 -21.54 17.51
CA LEU A 124 4.54 -20.41 18.36
C LEU A 124 3.84 -20.85 19.66
N GLY A 125 3.05 -21.92 19.59
CA GLY A 125 2.17 -22.37 20.67
C GLY A 125 2.87 -22.49 22.02
N PRO A 126 4.03 -23.19 22.13
CA PRO A 126 4.72 -23.32 23.43
C PRO A 126 5.10 -21.97 24.06
N ALA A 127 5.71 -21.07 23.29
CA ALA A 127 6.12 -19.76 23.79
C ALA A 127 4.93 -18.87 24.15
N THR A 128 3.93 -18.74 23.26
CA THR A 128 2.78 -17.86 23.45
C THR A 128 1.85 -18.35 24.57
N PHE A 129 1.71 -19.67 24.72
CA PHE A 129 1.01 -20.26 25.85
C PHE A 129 1.65 -19.89 27.20
N LEU A 130 2.98 -19.97 27.30
CA LEU A 130 3.70 -19.58 28.51
C LEU A 130 3.63 -18.07 28.76
N MET A 131 3.73 -17.24 27.71
CA MET A 131 3.57 -15.78 27.80
C MET A 131 2.21 -15.40 28.36
N GLY A 132 1.14 -16.12 28.01
CA GLY A 132 -0.20 -15.89 28.56
C GLY A 132 -0.26 -15.98 30.08
N GLY A 133 0.61 -16.78 30.70
CA GLY A 133 0.68 -16.96 32.16
C GLY A 133 1.46 -15.89 32.93
N THR A 134 2.24 -15.04 32.25
CA THR A 134 3.17 -14.09 32.90
C THR A 134 2.44 -12.99 33.67
N LEU A 135 1.46 -12.32 33.06
CA LEU A 135 0.67 -11.27 33.69
C LEU A 135 -0.14 -11.78 34.90
N PRO A 136 -0.90 -12.90 34.83
CA PRO A 136 -1.56 -13.48 35.98
C PRO A 136 -0.60 -13.84 37.13
N ALA A 137 0.57 -14.40 36.84
CA ALA A 137 1.55 -14.77 37.85
C ALA A 137 2.18 -13.53 38.54
N ALA A 138 2.51 -12.49 37.75
CA ALA A 138 2.98 -11.23 38.30
C ALA A 138 1.92 -10.48 39.11
N ALA A 139 0.68 -10.46 38.64
CA ALA A 139 -0.45 -9.86 39.36
C ALA A 139 -0.66 -10.54 40.74
N ARG A 140 -0.63 -11.87 40.78
CA ARG A 140 -0.74 -12.64 42.06
C ARG A 140 0.40 -12.31 43.01
N ALA A 141 1.61 -11.96 42.51
CA ALA A 141 2.77 -11.61 43.33
C ALA A 141 2.66 -10.20 43.97
N VAL A 142 1.89 -9.29 43.36
CA VAL A 142 1.82 -7.88 43.76
C VAL A 142 0.51 -7.48 44.44
N GLU A 143 -0.63 -8.10 44.03
CA GLU A 143 -1.96 -7.69 44.47
C GLU A 143 -2.18 -7.85 45.95
N THR A 144 -2.92 -6.92 46.57
CA THR A 144 -3.24 -6.88 48.00
C THR A 144 -4.76 -6.92 48.20
N ASN A 145 -5.19 -7.39 49.40
CA ASN A 145 -6.61 -7.46 49.73
C ASN A 145 -7.28 -6.08 49.83
N ASP A 146 -6.48 -5.03 50.13
CA ASP A 146 -6.95 -3.66 50.30
C ASP A 146 -7.19 -2.94 48.95
N ASP A 147 -6.72 -3.50 47.83
CA ASP A 147 -6.86 -2.88 46.49
C ASP A 147 -8.22 -3.28 45.88
N SER A 148 -9.26 -2.56 46.27
CA SER A 148 -10.63 -2.79 45.76
C SER A 148 -10.79 -2.50 44.26
N GLY A 149 -9.88 -1.71 43.67
CA GLY A 149 -9.89 -1.33 42.25
C GLY A 149 -8.89 -2.07 41.36
N ARG A 150 -8.14 -3.03 41.94
CA ARG A 150 -7.06 -3.77 41.25
C ARG A 150 -6.08 -2.86 40.50
N ARG A 151 -5.68 -1.78 41.15
CA ARG A 151 -4.75 -0.77 40.60
C ARG A 151 -3.36 -1.38 40.34
N GLY A 152 -2.93 -2.33 41.18
CA GLY A 152 -1.69 -3.09 40.97
C GLY A 152 -1.71 -3.85 39.64
N VAL A 153 -2.81 -4.50 39.31
CA VAL A 153 -2.99 -5.21 38.02
C VAL A 153 -2.94 -4.23 36.86
N ALA A 154 -3.62 -3.09 36.97
CA ALA A 154 -3.62 -2.06 35.91
C ALA A 154 -2.24 -1.48 35.65
N LEU A 155 -1.45 -1.25 36.74
CA LEU A 155 -0.04 -0.80 36.61
C LEU A 155 0.80 -1.83 35.85
N LEU A 156 0.71 -3.10 36.25
CA LEU A 156 1.46 -4.18 35.60
C LEU A 156 1.08 -4.33 34.13
N TYR A 157 -0.21 -4.26 33.81
CA TYR A 157 -0.71 -4.31 32.44
C TYR A 157 -0.20 -3.12 31.60
N GLY A 158 -0.33 -1.89 32.13
CA GLY A 158 0.13 -0.68 31.45
C GLY A 158 1.65 -0.69 31.19
N VAL A 159 2.45 -1.05 32.20
CA VAL A 159 3.92 -1.09 32.07
C VAL A 159 4.38 -2.22 31.14
N ASN A 160 3.73 -3.39 31.17
CA ASN A 160 4.00 -4.46 30.20
C ASN A 160 3.73 -4.00 28.76
N THR A 161 2.62 -3.31 28.54
CA THR A 161 2.28 -2.77 27.23
C THR A 161 3.24 -1.65 26.80
N LEU A 162 3.71 -0.80 27.71
CA LEU A 162 4.75 0.18 27.40
C LEU A 162 6.09 -0.47 27.03
N GLY A 163 6.41 -1.62 27.64
CA GLY A 163 7.53 -2.46 27.20
C GLY A 163 7.34 -2.95 25.76
N ALA A 164 6.13 -3.38 25.42
CA ALA A 164 5.76 -3.78 24.07
C ALA A 164 5.92 -2.63 23.04
N VAL A 165 5.57 -1.38 23.42
CA VAL A 165 5.85 -0.18 22.59
C VAL A 165 7.33 -0.06 22.27
N ALA A 166 8.18 -0.15 23.29
CA ALA A 166 9.63 -0.08 23.10
C ALA A 166 10.14 -1.21 22.20
N GLY A 167 9.61 -2.43 22.37
CA GLY A 167 9.90 -3.57 21.51
C GLY A 167 9.50 -3.35 20.05
N ALA A 168 8.29 -2.84 19.81
CA ALA A 168 7.78 -2.54 18.47
C ALA A 168 8.62 -1.46 17.77
N LEU A 169 8.91 -0.35 18.44
CA LEU A 169 9.72 0.74 17.88
C LEU A 169 11.16 0.30 17.61
N LEU A 170 11.83 -0.28 18.60
CA LEU A 170 13.23 -0.67 18.42
C LEU A 170 13.40 -1.79 17.39
N SER A 171 12.51 -2.79 17.36
CA SER A 171 12.56 -3.81 16.33
C SER A 171 12.39 -3.24 14.94
N THR A 172 11.38 -2.38 14.74
CA THR A 172 11.03 -1.84 13.42
C THR A 172 12.06 -0.82 12.90
N PHE A 173 12.51 0.11 13.76
CA PHE A 173 13.33 1.25 13.31
C PHE A 173 14.83 0.99 13.38
N VAL A 174 15.28 -0.01 14.16
CA VAL A 174 16.70 -0.23 14.40
C VAL A 174 17.12 -1.69 14.24
N MET A 175 16.49 -2.63 14.98
CA MET A 175 17.07 -3.95 15.16
C MET A 175 16.99 -4.82 13.89
N LEU A 176 15.85 -4.80 13.20
CA LEU A 176 15.64 -5.63 12.00
C LEU A 176 16.53 -5.18 10.85
N GLU A 177 16.70 -3.90 10.63
CA GLU A 177 17.58 -3.35 9.60
C GLU A 177 19.05 -3.64 9.90
N THR A 178 19.46 -3.45 11.17
CA THR A 178 20.88 -3.54 11.58
C THR A 178 21.31 -4.99 11.77
N PHE A 179 20.54 -5.78 12.51
CA PHE A 179 20.92 -7.11 12.97
C PHE A 179 20.25 -8.26 12.18
N GLY A 180 19.15 -7.97 11.46
CA GLY A 180 18.32 -8.99 10.82
C GLY A 180 17.41 -9.73 11.81
N ASN A 181 16.64 -10.70 11.30
CA ASN A 181 15.63 -11.42 12.08
C ASN A 181 16.25 -12.30 13.19
N ARG A 182 17.26 -13.09 12.85
CA ARG A 182 17.84 -14.09 13.77
C ARG A 182 18.54 -13.44 14.96
N ARG A 183 19.42 -12.46 14.73
CA ARG A 183 20.14 -11.79 15.82
C ARG A 183 19.17 -10.98 16.69
N THR A 184 18.19 -10.33 16.12
CA THR A 184 17.13 -9.63 16.86
C THR A 184 16.37 -10.57 17.78
N LEU A 185 16.02 -11.78 17.32
CA LEU A 185 15.38 -12.80 18.14
C LEU A 185 16.27 -13.20 19.34
N PHE A 186 17.56 -13.50 19.11
CA PHE A 186 18.46 -13.93 20.18
C PHE A 186 18.77 -12.82 21.19
N ILE A 187 18.78 -11.54 20.79
CA ILE A 187 18.85 -10.41 21.74
C ILE A 187 17.64 -10.43 22.68
N ALA A 188 16.43 -10.63 22.16
CA ALA A 188 15.23 -10.74 22.99
C ALA A 188 15.28 -11.97 23.90
N VAL A 189 15.78 -13.12 23.43
CA VAL A 189 15.99 -14.32 24.25
C VAL A 189 16.93 -14.03 25.43
N LEU A 190 18.03 -13.33 25.19
CA LEU A 190 18.98 -12.96 26.24
C LEU A 190 18.34 -12.05 27.29
N VAL A 191 17.59 -11.05 26.87
CA VAL A 191 16.85 -10.15 27.79
C VAL A 191 15.85 -10.96 28.62
N ASN A 192 15.12 -11.87 28.02
CA ASN A 192 14.16 -12.75 28.70
C ASN A 192 14.82 -13.65 29.76
N LEU A 193 16.00 -14.22 29.45
CA LEU A 193 16.79 -15.00 30.41
C LEU A 193 17.24 -14.15 31.60
N ILE A 194 17.67 -12.91 31.35
CA ILE A 194 18.06 -11.95 32.40
C ILE A 194 16.83 -11.68 33.30
N VAL A 195 15.66 -11.43 32.72
CA VAL A 195 14.41 -11.26 33.46
C VAL A 195 14.11 -12.48 34.35
N ALA A 196 14.25 -13.69 33.80
CA ALA A 196 14.02 -14.94 34.55
C ALA A 196 14.98 -15.07 35.76
N VAL A 197 16.26 -14.78 35.57
CA VAL A 197 17.29 -14.83 36.63
C VAL A 197 17.00 -13.79 37.72
N ILE A 198 16.72 -12.55 37.35
CA ILE A 198 16.39 -11.47 38.32
C ILE A 198 15.10 -11.81 39.09
N ALA A 199 14.05 -12.22 38.41
CA ALA A 199 12.80 -12.62 39.05
C ALA A 199 13.01 -13.80 40.02
N ARG A 200 13.85 -14.77 39.65
CA ARG A 200 14.20 -15.91 40.53
C ARG A 200 14.98 -15.48 41.76
N SER A 201 15.91 -14.54 41.61
CA SER A 201 16.71 -14.02 42.73
C SER A 201 15.81 -13.24 43.72
N MET A 202 14.92 -12.40 43.18
CA MET A 202 13.93 -11.68 44.02
C MET A 202 13.00 -12.63 44.80
N ALA A 203 12.58 -13.72 44.17
CA ALA A 203 11.72 -14.72 44.80
C ALA A 203 12.40 -15.51 45.93
N ARG A 204 13.74 -15.65 45.94
CA ARG A 204 14.53 -16.33 47.01
C ARG A 204 14.66 -15.50 48.25
N VAL A 205 14.69 -14.18 48.13
CA VAL A 205 14.83 -13.23 49.26
C VAL A 205 13.54 -13.06 50.06
N SER A 206 12.40 -13.44 49.51
CA SER A 206 11.08 -13.34 50.16
C SER A 206 10.70 -14.63 50.84
N PRO A 207 10.30 -14.61 52.18
CA PRO A 207 9.76 -15.79 52.86
C PRO A 207 8.48 -16.26 52.16
N ALA A 208 8.22 -17.57 52.22
CA ALA A 208 6.94 -18.14 51.79
C ALA A 208 5.77 -17.44 52.48
N SER A 209 4.75 -17.03 51.73
CA SER A 209 3.55 -16.45 52.31
C SER A 209 2.92 -17.52 53.25
N SER A 210 2.63 -17.17 54.52
CA SER A 210 1.82 -17.99 55.40
C SER A 210 0.51 -18.43 54.73
N ARG A 211 0.08 -19.64 55.05
CA ARG A 211 -1.24 -20.23 54.62
C ARG A 211 -2.35 -19.18 54.68
N PRO A 212 -3.37 -19.28 53.84
CA PRO A 212 -4.56 -18.45 53.92
C PRO A 212 -5.12 -18.58 55.33
N GLU A 213 -5.19 -17.49 56.10
CA GLU A 213 -6.05 -17.41 57.26
C GLU A 213 -7.48 -17.54 56.72
N ASP A 214 -8.24 -18.50 57.28
CA ASP A 214 -9.68 -18.62 57.03
C ASP A 214 -10.36 -17.35 57.58
N PHE A 215 -10.64 -16.42 56.67
CA PHE A 215 -11.42 -15.23 57.01
C PHE A 215 -12.90 -15.60 57.06
N GLU A 216 -13.49 -15.50 58.24
CA GLU A 216 -14.94 -15.47 58.39
C GLU A 216 -15.54 -14.38 57.51
N ASP A 217 -16.50 -14.76 56.72
CA ASP A 217 -17.32 -13.94 55.80
C ASP A 217 -18.14 -12.91 56.62
N THR A 218 -17.55 -11.73 56.89
CA THR A 218 -18.36 -10.62 57.42
C THR A 218 -19.23 -10.09 56.27
N GLY A 219 -20.44 -10.63 56.23
CA GLY A 219 -21.44 -10.37 55.20
C GLY A 219 -21.70 -8.89 54.85
N THR A 220 -21.13 -8.45 53.75
CA THR A 220 -21.71 -7.38 52.98
C THR A 220 -22.18 -7.97 51.64
N GLY A 221 -23.49 -8.13 51.57
CA GLY A 221 -24.24 -8.89 50.57
C GLY A 221 -24.09 -8.45 49.11
N TRP A 222 -22.92 -8.68 48.53
CA TRP A 222 -22.76 -8.58 47.10
C TRP A 222 -22.38 -9.97 46.55
N LYS A 223 -23.34 -10.59 45.82
CA LYS A 223 -23.11 -11.89 45.19
C LYS A 223 -22.48 -11.66 43.81
N PRO A 224 -21.21 -12.05 43.57
CA PRO A 224 -20.50 -11.83 42.29
C PRO A 224 -21.10 -12.60 41.10
N ALA A 225 -21.80 -13.68 41.33
CA ALA A 225 -22.18 -14.67 40.31
C ALA A 225 -23.13 -14.17 39.19
N VAL A 226 -23.76 -13.01 39.34
CA VAL A 226 -24.74 -12.50 38.35
C VAL A 226 -24.04 -11.63 37.26
N LEU A 227 -22.87 -11.06 37.52
CA LEU A 227 -22.14 -10.15 36.61
C LEU A 227 -21.05 -10.83 35.80
N ASP A 228 -20.61 -12.04 36.13
CA ASP A 228 -19.48 -12.69 35.49
C ASP A 228 -19.69 -12.86 33.95
N ARG A 229 -20.86 -13.41 33.56
CA ARG A 229 -21.17 -13.64 32.13
C ARG A 229 -21.22 -12.35 31.31
N PRO A 230 -21.94 -11.28 31.71
CA PRO A 230 -21.95 -10.00 31.01
C PRO A 230 -20.55 -9.38 30.85
N VAL A 231 -19.68 -9.47 31.87
CA VAL A 231 -18.32 -8.93 31.81
C VAL A 231 -17.46 -9.70 30.83
N TYR A 232 -17.55 -11.03 30.76
CA TYR A 232 -16.81 -11.81 29.75
C TYR A 232 -17.28 -11.53 28.32
N ILE A 233 -18.61 -11.41 28.12
CA ILE A 233 -19.15 -11.00 26.81
C ILE A 233 -18.68 -9.61 26.45
N ALA A 234 -18.70 -8.65 27.37
CA ALA A 234 -18.17 -7.30 27.13
C ALA A 234 -16.66 -7.33 26.79
N SER A 235 -15.87 -8.14 27.52
CA SER A 235 -14.44 -8.34 27.20
C SER A 235 -14.23 -8.85 25.78
N SER A 236 -15.05 -9.81 25.33
CA SER A 236 -14.99 -10.35 23.97
C SER A 236 -15.38 -9.30 22.92
N LEU A 237 -16.44 -8.52 23.16
CA LEU A 237 -16.91 -7.49 22.23
C LEU A 237 -15.91 -6.33 22.09
N VAL A 238 -15.29 -5.90 23.20
CA VAL A 238 -14.23 -4.87 23.16
C VAL A 238 -13.00 -5.38 22.41
N GLY A 239 -12.58 -6.64 22.66
CA GLY A 239 -11.49 -7.25 21.91
C GLY A 239 -11.79 -7.37 20.41
N PHE A 240 -13.02 -7.78 20.07
CA PHE A 240 -13.50 -7.84 18.69
C PHE A 240 -13.42 -6.45 18.01
N ALA A 241 -14.00 -5.43 18.66
CA ALA A 241 -14.04 -4.07 18.13
C ALA A 241 -12.63 -3.48 17.92
N PHE A 242 -11.73 -3.70 18.90
CA PHE A 242 -10.38 -3.14 18.85
C PHE A 242 -9.54 -3.75 17.72
N LEU A 243 -9.48 -5.08 17.62
CA LEU A 243 -8.67 -5.73 16.56
C LEU A 243 -9.28 -5.55 15.15
N LEU A 244 -10.62 -5.49 15.06
CA LEU A 244 -11.27 -5.11 13.81
C LEU A 244 -10.88 -3.67 13.42
N MET A 245 -10.89 -2.74 14.38
CA MET A 245 -10.50 -1.35 14.11
C MET A 245 -9.01 -1.20 13.79
N GLU A 246 -8.14 -2.01 14.39
CA GLU A 246 -6.71 -2.03 14.06
C GLU A 246 -6.47 -2.36 12.57
N LEU A 247 -7.19 -3.34 12.02
CA LEU A 247 -7.14 -3.65 10.58
C LEU A 247 -7.66 -2.50 9.73
N VAL A 248 -8.75 -1.84 10.16
CA VAL A 248 -9.30 -0.66 9.47
C VAL A 248 -8.29 0.49 9.51
N TRP A 249 -7.66 0.78 10.64
CA TRP A 249 -6.61 1.81 10.74
C TRP A 249 -5.44 1.51 9.80
N TYR A 250 -4.96 0.28 9.78
CA TYR A 250 -3.89 -0.11 8.87
C TYR A 250 -4.29 0.11 7.40
N ARG A 251 -5.49 -0.36 6.99
CA ARG A 251 -6.02 -0.20 5.63
C ARG A 251 -6.21 1.28 5.25
N MET A 252 -6.73 2.09 6.16
CA MET A 252 -7.06 3.48 5.89
C MET A 252 -5.86 4.43 6.02
N LEU A 253 -4.92 4.19 6.92
CA LEU A 253 -3.73 5.04 7.08
C LEU A 253 -2.65 4.74 6.04
N SER A 254 -2.59 3.53 5.48
CA SER A 254 -1.61 3.13 4.46
C SER A 254 -1.58 4.07 3.25
N PRO A 255 -2.70 4.48 2.63
CA PRO A 255 -2.71 5.42 1.51
C PRO A 255 -2.17 6.82 1.85
N VAL A 256 -2.31 7.23 3.10
CA VAL A 256 -1.94 8.58 3.57
C VAL A 256 -0.50 8.63 4.08
N LEU A 257 0.01 7.51 4.63
CA LEU A 257 1.32 7.42 5.26
C LEU A 257 2.36 6.65 4.43
N GLY A 258 1.97 6.03 3.30
CA GLY A 258 2.87 5.40 2.34
C GLY A 258 3.01 3.87 2.41
N GLY A 259 2.40 3.18 3.37
CA GLY A 259 2.33 1.70 3.41
C GLY A 259 3.67 0.99 3.66
N THR A 260 4.63 1.64 4.30
CA THR A 260 5.96 1.09 4.60
C THR A 260 5.95 0.19 5.82
N THR A 261 6.98 -0.64 5.97
CA THR A 261 7.25 -1.38 7.21
C THR A 261 7.34 -0.46 8.43
N TYR A 262 7.94 0.72 8.30
CA TYR A 262 8.02 1.71 9.37
C TYR A 262 6.64 2.22 9.82
N MET A 263 5.74 2.46 8.87
CA MET A 263 4.37 2.90 9.17
C MET A 263 3.58 1.82 9.94
N PHE A 264 3.71 0.55 9.53
CA PHE A 264 3.06 -0.55 10.24
C PHE A 264 3.50 -0.61 11.72
N GLY A 265 4.83 -0.59 11.96
CA GLY A 265 5.36 -0.59 13.32
C GLY A 265 4.98 0.66 14.12
N LEU A 266 4.85 1.82 13.47
CA LEU A 266 4.44 3.07 14.11
C LEU A 266 2.96 3.04 14.55
N ILE A 267 2.05 2.58 13.69
CA ILE A 267 0.61 2.43 14.03
C ILE A 267 0.46 1.50 15.22
N LEU A 268 1.10 0.34 15.19
CA LEU A 268 1.11 -0.62 16.29
C LEU A 268 1.67 -0.02 17.58
N ALA A 269 2.80 0.69 17.49
CA ALA A 269 3.43 1.32 18.65
C ALA A 269 2.53 2.40 19.27
N ILE A 270 1.83 3.21 18.48
CA ILE A 270 0.92 4.25 18.97
C ILE A 270 -0.36 3.64 19.57
N ALA A 271 -0.89 2.57 18.96
CA ALA A 271 -2.01 1.82 19.54
C ALA A 271 -1.63 1.23 20.92
N LEU A 272 -0.49 0.57 21.00
CA LEU A 272 0.03 0.03 22.26
C LEU A 272 0.37 1.13 23.28
N LEU A 273 0.90 2.29 22.83
CA LEU A 273 1.18 3.43 23.68
C LEU A 273 -0.13 3.96 24.32
N GLY A 274 -1.19 4.10 23.52
CA GLY A 274 -2.51 4.45 24.03
C GLY A 274 -2.98 3.46 25.10
N ILE A 275 -2.96 2.16 24.78
CA ILE A 275 -3.37 1.09 25.72
C ILE A 275 -2.51 1.13 27.00
N GLY A 276 -1.19 1.24 26.89
CA GLY A 276 -0.28 1.26 28.02
C GLY A 276 -0.49 2.46 28.94
N LEU A 277 -0.61 3.67 28.34
CA LEU A 277 -0.88 4.91 29.10
C LEU A 277 -2.28 4.92 29.68
N GLY A 278 -3.29 4.36 28.99
CA GLY A 278 -4.65 4.20 29.51
C GLY A 278 -4.70 3.29 30.74
N GLY A 279 -4.01 2.15 30.72
CA GLY A 279 -3.85 1.25 31.86
C GLY A 279 -3.12 1.91 33.04
N ALA A 280 -2.06 2.65 32.77
CA ALA A 280 -1.33 3.43 33.77
C ALA A 280 -2.23 4.55 34.38
N ALA A 281 -2.97 5.27 33.54
CA ALA A 281 -3.92 6.30 34.00
C ALA A 281 -5.00 5.72 34.91
N TYR A 282 -5.56 4.56 34.56
CA TYR A 282 -6.50 3.87 35.44
C TYR A 282 -5.86 3.58 36.81
N SER A 283 -4.63 3.06 36.84
CA SER A 283 -3.92 2.77 38.10
C SER A 283 -3.68 4.03 38.96
N LEU A 284 -3.37 5.16 38.35
CA LEU A 284 -3.00 6.39 39.04
C LEU A 284 -4.21 7.18 39.54
N PHE A 285 -5.26 7.28 38.74
CA PHE A 285 -6.36 8.21 38.99
C PHE A 285 -7.59 7.54 39.61
N ARG A 286 -7.78 6.23 39.48
CA ARG A 286 -8.95 5.54 40.05
C ARG A 286 -8.83 5.35 41.55
N ARG A 287 -9.81 5.83 42.31
CA ARG A 287 -9.84 5.76 43.78
C ARG A 287 -11.04 5.04 44.37
N GLY A 288 -11.78 4.26 43.60
CA GLY A 288 -13.00 3.60 44.08
C GLY A 288 -13.29 2.30 43.32
N PRO A 289 -14.32 1.52 43.76
CA PRO A 289 -14.66 0.25 43.11
C PRO A 289 -15.09 0.49 41.65
N ALA A 290 -14.85 -0.51 40.80
CA ALA A 290 -15.31 -0.50 39.42
C ALA A 290 -16.85 -0.55 39.37
N THR A 291 -17.43 0.15 38.38
CA THR A 291 -18.89 0.17 38.22
C THR A 291 -19.28 -0.05 36.77
N PRO A 292 -20.43 -0.73 36.48
CA PRO A 292 -20.93 -0.84 35.10
C PRO A 292 -21.15 0.49 34.38
N GLY A 293 -21.57 1.55 35.11
CA GLY A 293 -21.69 2.90 34.57
C GLY A 293 -20.34 3.51 34.14
N GLY A 294 -19.25 3.20 34.89
CA GLY A 294 -17.90 3.57 34.53
C GLY A 294 -17.41 2.85 33.25
N PHE A 295 -17.83 1.61 33.02
CA PHE A 295 -17.58 0.90 31.79
C PHE A 295 -18.40 1.48 30.61
N ALA A 296 -19.69 1.78 30.85
CA ALA A 296 -20.56 2.36 29.83
C ALA A 296 -20.01 3.68 29.25
N ILE A 297 -19.53 4.60 30.11
CA ILE A 297 -18.97 5.87 29.67
C ILE A 297 -17.68 5.68 28.85
N THR A 298 -16.84 4.71 29.20
CA THR A 298 -15.62 4.45 28.40
C THR A 298 -15.96 3.90 27.02
N CYS A 299 -16.98 3.01 26.88
CA CYS A 299 -17.41 2.53 25.56
C CYS A 299 -17.94 3.67 24.67
N SER A 300 -18.74 4.61 25.21
CA SER A 300 -19.25 5.73 24.42
C SER A 300 -18.15 6.73 24.05
N LEU A 301 -17.18 6.98 24.93
CA LEU A 301 -16.01 7.80 24.64
C LEU A 301 -15.11 7.17 23.57
N GLU A 302 -14.91 5.85 23.61
CA GLU A 302 -14.15 5.13 22.57
C GLU A 302 -14.88 5.17 21.23
N ALA A 303 -16.21 4.97 21.23
CA ALA A 303 -17.03 5.10 20.03
C ALA A 303 -16.88 6.49 19.39
N LEU A 304 -16.91 7.56 20.21
CA LEU A 304 -16.70 8.94 19.75
C LEU A 304 -15.27 9.16 19.26
N ALA A 305 -14.27 8.66 19.99
CA ALA A 305 -12.86 8.76 19.60
C ALA A 305 -12.56 8.07 18.25
N ILE A 306 -13.30 7.00 17.92
CA ILE A 306 -13.26 6.34 16.61
C ILE A 306 -14.05 7.12 15.58
N ALA A 307 -15.25 7.61 15.89
CA ALA A 307 -16.12 8.30 14.95
C ALA A 307 -15.61 9.70 14.58
N PHE A 308 -14.89 10.39 15.47
CA PHE A 308 -14.43 11.76 15.26
C PHE A 308 -13.41 11.87 14.10
N PRO A 309 -12.31 11.08 14.03
CA PRO A 309 -11.42 11.10 12.87
C PRO A 309 -12.14 10.69 11.57
N PHE A 310 -13.12 9.79 11.64
CA PHE A 310 -13.96 9.46 10.49
C PHE A 310 -14.74 10.68 9.99
N ALA A 311 -15.37 11.42 10.89
CA ALA A 311 -16.13 12.63 10.55
C ALA A 311 -15.25 13.76 10.00
N LEU A 312 -13.98 13.86 10.43
CA LEU A 312 -13.02 14.79 9.82
C LEU A 312 -12.68 14.41 8.37
N GLY A 313 -12.72 13.12 8.04
CA GLY A 313 -12.56 12.61 6.68
C GLY A 313 -11.32 13.17 5.98
N ASP A 314 -11.49 13.63 4.74
CA ASP A 314 -10.41 14.11 3.87
C ASP A 314 -9.59 15.28 4.47
N ARG A 315 -10.10 15.99 5.50
CA ARG A 315 -9.33 17.04 6.20
C ARG A 315 -8.06 16.49 6.84
N LEU A 316 -8.09 15.24 7.33
CA LEU A 316 -6.90 14.57 7.87
C LEU A 316 -5.92 14.15 6.77
N ALA A 317 -6.42 13.77 5.60
CA ALA A 317 -5.57 13.50 4.44
C ALA A 317 -4.88 14.79 3.95
N ILE A 318 -5.59 15.91 3.91
CA ILE A 318 -5.02 17.24 3.61
C ILE A 318 -3.96 17.62 4.65
N LEU A 319 -4.25 17.42 5.94
CA LEU A 319 -3.27 17.66 7.01
C LEU A 319 -1.99 16.83 6.79
N ALA A 320 -2.14 15.54 6.45
CA ALA A 320 -0.99 14.69 6.14
C ALA A 320 -0.19 15.20 4.94
N ASN A 321 -0.88 15.71 3.89
CA ASN A 321 -0.22 16.30 2.73
C ASN A 321 0.58 17.57 3.07
N VAL A 322 0.04 18.44 3.94
CA VAL A 322 0.74 19.64 4.44
C VAL A 322 1.94 19.24 5.30
N LEU A 323 1.78 18.27 6.20
CA LEU A 323 2.85 17.80 7.09
C LEU A 323 4.01 17.11 6.35
N ARG A 324 3.85 16.74 5.07
CA ARG A 324 4.97 16.24 4.24
C ARG A 324 6.13 17.24 4.14
N ASP A 325 5.89 18.53 4.31
CA ASP A 325 6.95 19.53 4.31
C ASP A 325 7.95 19.36 5.46
N LEU A 326 7.56 18.71 6.55
CA LEU A 326 8.48 18.32 7.62
C LEU A 326 9.58 17.35 7.11
N GLY A 327 9.24 16.47 6.13
CA GLY A 327 10.20 15.61 5.47
C GLY A 327 11.21 16.36 4.62
N ALA A 328 10.80 17.44 3.95
CA ALA A 328 11.70 18.27 3.15
C ALA A 328 12.74 18.98 4.02
N VAL A 329 12.39 19.35 5.26
CA VAL A 329 13.29 20.04 6.21
C VAL A 329 14.10 19.06 7.06
N GLY A 330 13.47 18.00 7.57
CA GLY A 330 14.05 17.05 8.54
C GLY A 330 14.41 15.68 7.97
N GLY A 331 14.34 15.49 6.64
CA GLY A 331 14.60 14.21 6.00
C GLY A 331 13.69 13.10 6.53
N PHE A 332 14.22 11.88 6.67
CA PHE A 332 13.46 10.72 7.16
C PHE A 332 12.85 10.96 8.55
N GLY A 333 13.56 11.64 9.46
CA GLY A 333 13.03 11.99 10.79
C GLY A 333 11.80 12.91 10.72
N GLY A 334 11.78 13.87 9.78
CA GLY A 334 10.64 14.72 9.51
C GLY A 334 9.43 13.94 8.97
N HIS A 335 9.64 12.94 8.11
CA HIS A 335 8.57 12.05 7.66
C HIS A 335 7.99 11.22 8.81
N VAL A 336 8.85 10.64 9.67
CA VAL A 336 8.40 9.89 10.85
C VAL A 336 7.58 10.77 11.79
N LEU A 337 7.97 12.03 12.00
CA LEU A 337 7.21 12.99 12.81
C LEU A 337 5.83 13.29 12.18
N SER A 338 5.79 13.55 10.87
CA SER A 338 4.53 13.74 10.12
C SER A 338 3.58 12.55 10.30
N TRP A 339 4.07 11.34 10.08
CA TRP A 339 3.30 10.11 10.26
C TRP A 339 2.83 9.93 11.71
N THR A 340 3.68 10.26 12.68
CA THR A 340 3.36 10.19 14.11
C THR A 340 2.20 11.11 14.47
N ILE A 341 2.21 12.35 14.00
CA ILE A 341 1.14 13.33 14.29
C ILE A 341 -0.20 12.80 13.77
N VAL A 342 -0.26 12.38 12.52
CA VAL A 342 -1.51 11.86 11.92
C VAL A 342 -2.00 10.60 12.65
N THR A 343 -1.09 9.66 12.95
CA THR A 343 -1.42 8.42 13.64
C THR A 343 -1.89 8.66 15.07
N VAL A 344 -1.28 9.60 15.78
CA VAL A 344 -1.70 10.00 17.14
C VAL A 344 -3.13 10.56 17.12
N ILE A 345 -3.47 11.41 16.16
CA ILE A 345 -4.84 11.98 16.06
C ILE A 345 -5.87 10.87 15.81
N VAL A 346 -5.55 9.88 14.95
CA VAL A 346 -6.51 8.86 14.52
C VAL A 346 -6.60 7.69 15.51
N VAL A 347 -5.48 7.24 16.05
CA VAL A 347 -5.38 5.95 16.78
C VAL A 347 -5.32 6.15 18.28
N PHE A 348 -4.52 7.09 18.76
CA PHE A 348 -4.20 7.21 20.18
C PHE A 348 -5.41 7.45 21.10
N PRO A 349 -6.39 8.33 20.80
CA PRO A 349 -7.51 8.59 21.70
C PRO A 349 -8.35 7.34 21.98
N ALA A 350 -8.68 6.58 20.93
CA ALA A 350 -9.45 5.34 21.07
C ALA A 350 -8.66 4.28 21.84
N ALA A 351 -7.39 4.09 21.47
CA ALA A 351 -6.51 3.13 22.14
C ALA A 351 -6.27 3.46 23.63
N PHE A 352 -6.17 4.76 23.97
CA PHE A 352 -6.04 5.19 25.36
C PHE A 352 -7.28 4.81 26.19
N ILE A 353 -8.48 5.00 25.63
CA ILE A 353 -9.74 4.63 26.30
C ILE A 353 -9.86 3.11 26.42
N ALA A 354 -9.54 2.35 25.36
CA ALA A 354 -9.49 0.89 25.40
C ALA A 354 -8.52 0.37 26.46
N GLY A 355 -7.39 1.05 26.67
CA GLY A 355 -6.42 0.76 27.74
C GLY A 355 -6.97 0.92 29.15
N ILE A 356 -7.95 1.81 29.36
CA ILE A 356 -8.68 1.97 30.63
C ILE A 356 -9.70 0.83 30.81
N GLN A 357 -10.35 0.38 29.74
CA GLN A 357 -11.46 -0.59 29.79
C GLN A 357 -11.04 -1.97 30.29
N PHE A 358 -9.91 -2.50 29.85
CA PHE A 358 -9.50 -3.86 30.22
C PHE A 358 -9.24 -4.02 31.75
N PRO A 359 -8.46 -3.15 32.42
CA PRO A 359 -8.37 -3.15 33.88
C PRO A 359 -9.71 -2.96 34.59
N LEU A 360 -10.57 -2.11 34.02
CA LEU A 360 -11.90 -1.86 34.55
C LEU A 360 -12.78 -3.13 34.52
N LEU A 361 -12.75 -3.88 33.40
CA LEU A 361 -13.47 -5.16 33.28
C LEU A 361 -12.93 -6.20 34.27
N ILE A 362 -11.61 -6.28 34.48
CA ILE A 362 -11.01 -7.15 35.49
C ILE A 362 -11.46 -6.75 36.90
N ALA A 363 -11.58 -5.45 37.19
CA ALA A 363 -12.01 -4.96 38.49
C ALA A 363 -13.54 -5.18 38.73
N LEU A 364 -14.35 -5.30 37.68
CA LEU A 364 -15.75 -5.67 37.77
C LEU A 364 -15.96 -7.16 38.16
N LEU A 365 -14.98 -8.04 37.86
CA LEU A 365 -15.06 -9.47 38.18
C LEU A 365 -14.76 -9.79 39.64
N GLY A 366 -14.07 -8.91 40.38
CA GLY A 366 -13.74 -9.16 41.78
C GLY A 366 -12.83 -8.10 42.39
N ARG A 367 -12.54 -8.27 43.68
CA ARG A 367 -11.74 -7.33 44.46
C ARG A 367 -10.51 -8.02 45.08
N GLY A 368 -9.49 -7.27 45.32
CA GLY A 368 -8.29 -7.73 46.00
C GLY A 368 -7.65 -8.98 45.35
N ARG A 369 -7.01 -9.76 46.23
CA ARG A 369 -6.17 -10.91 45.84
C ARG A 369 -6.93 -12.21 45.54
N GLU A 370 -8.20 -12.30 45.90
CA GLU A 370 -8.98 -13.52 45.73
C GLU A 370 -9.22 -13.88 44.27
N ASN A 371 -8.83 -15.09 43.84
CA ASN A 371 -8.97 -15.61 42.49
C ASN A 371 -8.44 -14.65 41.37
N VAL A 372 -7.52 -13.74 41.69
CA VAL A 372 -7.05 -12.70 40.76
C VAL A 372 -6.46 -13.29 39.50
N GLY A 373 -5.66 -14.34 39.62
CA GLY A 373 -5.02 -15.01 38.46
C GLY A 373 -6.08 -15.67 37.55
N ARG A 374 -7.08 -16.34 38.12
CA ARG A 374 -8.16 -16.96 37.36
C ARG A 374 -9.04 -15.93 36.67
N GLN A 375 -9.39 -14.83 37.34
CA GLN A 375 -10.26 -13.80 36.78
C GLN A 375 -9.56 -13.01 35.66
N ILE A 376 -8.28 -12.62 35.83
CA ILE A 376 -7.47 -12.02 34.78
C ILE A 376 -7.35 -12.99 33.59
N GLY A 377 -7.02 -14.27 33.87
CA GLY A 377 -6.87 -15.28 32.85
C GLY A 377 -8.14 -15.49 32.02
N ALA A 378 -9.30 -15.54 32.65
CA ALA A 378 -10.58 -15.70 31.96
C ALA A 378 -10.95 -14.44 31.15
N ALA A 379 -10.86 -13.24 31.75
CA ALA A 379 -11.12 -11.99 31.04
C ALA A 379 -10.22 -11.81 29.81
N TYR A 380 -8.92 -12.11 29.95
CA TYR A 380 -7.95 -12.06 28.87
C TYR A 380 -8.28 -13.08 27.77
N ALA A 381 -8.67 -14.31 28.12
CA ALA A 381 -9.06 -15.33 27.15
C ALA A 381 -10.30 -14.94 26.34
N TRP A 382 -11.33 -14.37 26.98
CA TRP A 382 -12.52 -13.87 26.29
C TRP A 382 -12.22 -12.66 25.40
N ASN A 383 -11.42 -11.72 25.91
CA ASN A 383 -10.96 -10.56 25.12
C ASN A 383 -10.17 -11.02 23.88
N THR A 384 -9.25 -11.95 24.06
CA THR A 384 -8.43 -12.50 22.98
C THR A 384 -9.27 -13.32 21.97
N GLY A 385 -10.25 -14.07 22.46
CA GLY A 385 -11.21 -14.78 21.59
C GLY A 385 -11.99 -13.81 20.69
N GLY A 386 -12.48 -12.71 21.29
CA GLY A 386 -13.11 -11.62 20.54
C GLY A 386 -12.15 -10.97 19.54
N ALA A 387 -10.92 -10.70 19.94
CA ALA A 387 -9.87 -10.12 19.11
C ALA A 387 -9.57 -10.98 17.87
N ILE A 388 -9.42 -12.30 18.03
CA ILE A 388 -9.25 -13.25 16.93
C ILE A 388 -10.46 -13.19 15.99
N ALA A 389 -11.67 -13.25 16.54
CA ALA A 389 -12.90 -13.18 15.75
C ALA A 389 -12.98 -11.85 14.96
N GLY A 390 -12.64 -10.70 15.57
CA GLY A 390 -12.60 -9.39 14.94
C GLY A 390 -11.58 -9.29 13.80
N SER A 391 -10.38 -9.81 14.04
CA SER A 391 -9.31 -9.85 13.03
C SER A 391 -9.69 -10.73 11.83
N LEU A 392 -10.20 -11.93 12.07
CA LEU A 392 -10.63 -12.83 10.99
C LEU A 392 -11.86 -12.29 10.25
N ALA A 393 -12.87 -11.80 10.96
CA ALA A 393 -14.05 -11.21 10.35
C ALA A 393 -13.68 -9.98 9.51
N GLY A 394 -12.77 -9.13 9.99
CA GLY A 394 -12.28 -7.96 9.28
C GLY A 394 -11.54 -8.30 8.00
N GLY A 395 -10.53 -9.15 8.09
CA GLY A 395 -9.66 -9.49 6.96
C GLY A 395 -10.37 -10.31 5.87
N PHE A 396 -11.22 -11.25 6.24
CA PHE A 396 -11.84 -12.18 5.30
C PHE A 396 -13.28 -11.85 4.90
N GLY A 397 -13.96 -11.00 5.65
CA GLY A 397 -15.38 -10.73 5.42
C GLY A 397 -15.74 -9.26 5.39
N LEU A 398 -15.64 -8.56 6.51
CA LEU A 398 -16.24 -7.23 6.67
C LEU A 398 -15.62 -6.18 5.77
N ILE A 399 -14.28 -6.11 5.68
CA ILE A 399 -13.62 -5.11 4.81
C ILE A 399 -13.89 -5.39 3.33
N PRO A 400 -13.71 -6.60 2.79
CA PRO A 400 -14.03 -6.89 1.38
C PRO A 400 -15.52 -6.75 1.02
N LEU A 401 -16.44 -6.99 1.97
CA LEU A 401 -17.88 -6.94 1.71
C LEU A 401 -18.50 -5.56 1.92
N LEU A 402 -18.05 -4.83 2.95
CA LEU A 402 -18.65 -3.57 3.35
C LEU A 402 -17.81 -2.34 2.97
N SER A 403 -16.57 -2.51 2.61
CA SER A 403 -15.48 -1.54 2.52
C SER A 403 -14.87 -1.15 3.88
N ALA A 404 -13.62 -0.63 3.84
CA ALA A 404 -12.94 -0.17 5.06
C ALA A 404 -13.64 1.03 5.72
N PRO A 405 -14.13 2.05 5.00
CA PRO A 405 -14.91 3.15 5.59
C PRO A 405 -16.21 2.68 6.26
N SER A 406 -16.93 1.75 5.65
CA SER A 406 -18.18 1.21 6.24
C SER A 406 -17.90 0.34 7.46
N THR A 407 -16.83 -0.44 7.44
CA THR A 407 -16.37 -1.22 8.61
C THR A 407 -15.95 -0.29 9.75
N TRP A 408 -15.34 0.86 9.46
CA TRP A 408 -15.02 1.89 10.46
C TRP A 408 -16.28 2.40 11.16
N ARG A 409 -17.34 2.75 10.40
CA ARG A 409 -18.65 3.13 10.94
C ARG A 409 -19.25 2.03 11.83
N LEU A 410 -19.17 0.77 11.35
CA LEU A 410 -19.70 -0.38 12.09
C LEU A 410 -19.08 -0.51 13.48
N VAL A 411 -17.76 -0.34 13.62
CA VAL A 411 -17.09 -0.43 14.92
C VAL A 411 -17.55 0.67 15.86
N ALA A 412 -17.65 1.92 15.40
CA ALA A 412 -18.15 3.02 16.22
C ALA A 412 -19.58 2.78 16.72
N VAL A 413 -20.46 2.32 15.84
CA VAL A 413 -21.85 1.96 16.18
C VAL A 413 -21.90 0.79 17.16
N LEU A 414 -21.11 -0.26 16.96
CA LEU A 414 -21.03 -1.43 17.86
C LEU A 414 -20.66 -1.02 19.29
N LEU A 415 -19.65 -0.16 19.44
CA LEU A 415 -19.22 0.34 20.77
C LEU A 415 -20.28 1.26 21.42
N ALA A 416 -20.96 2.10 20.63
CA ALA A 416 -22.07 2.92 21.14
C ALA A 416 -23.23 2.04 21.62
N LEU A 417 -23.58 0.98 20.89
CA LEU A 417 -24.60 0.00 21.31
C LEU A 417 -24.18 -0.76 22.56
N LEU A 418 -22.90 -1.14 22.68
CA LEU A 418 -22.35 -1.76 23.89
C LEU A 418 -22.43 -0.80 25.07
N ALA A 419 -22.17 0.49 24.88
CA ALA A 419 -22.32 1.51 25.91
C ALA A 419 -23.80 1.59 26.40
N PHE A 420 -24.77 1.61 25.50
CA PHE A 420 -26.19 1.63 25.85
C PHE A 420 -26.63 0.36 26.60
N ALA A 421 -26.15 -0.81 26.16
CA ALA A 421 -26.39 -2.06 26.87
C ALA A 421 -25.80 -2.04 28.30
N ALA A 422 -24.60 -1.47 28.46
CA ALA A 422 -23.96 -1.32 29.77
C ALA A 422 -24.72 -0.32 30.67
N VAL A 423 -25.33 0.75 30.14
CA VAL A 423 -26.23 1.65 30.89
C VAL A 423 -27.44 0.88 31.39
N LEU A 424 -28.05 0.00 30.59
CA LEU A 424 -29.20 -0.82 31.05
C LEU A 424 -28.80 -1.76 32.18
N VAL A 425 -27.62 -2.35 32.15
CA VAL A 425 -27.08 -3.17 33.23
C VAL A 425 -26.85 -2.34 34.49
N ALA A 426 -26.27 -1.14 34.36
CA ALA A 426 -26.05 -0.21 35.46
C ALA A 426 -27.36 0.27 36.10
N ALA A 427 -28.37 0.56 35.28
CA ALA A 427 -29.70 0.98 35.76
C ALA A 427 -30.40 -0.13 36.60
N ARG A 428 -30.29 -1.42 36.17
CA ARG A 428 -30.80 -2.57 36.97
C ARG A 428 -30.07 -2.69 38.30
N ALA A 429 -28.82 -2.32 38.38
CA ALA A 429 -28.01 -2.25 39.60
C ALA A 429 -28.25 -0.97 40.41
N ARG A 430 -29.21 -0.11 40.02
CA ARG A 430 -29.51 1.20 40.62
C ARG A 430 -28.32 2.17 40.63
N GLN A 431 -27.43 2.05 39.65
CA GLN A 431 -26.27 2.90 39.48
C GLN A 431 -26.47 3.82 38.26
N HIS A 432 -27.01 5.01 38.49
CA HIS A 432 -27.34 5.95 37.40
C HIS A 432 -26.21 6.94 37.09
N ALA A 433 -25.06 6.85 37.81
CA ALA A 433 -23.92 7.67 37.54
C ALA A 433 -23.44 7.48 36.07
N PHE A 434 -23.19 8.60 35.39
CA PHE A 434 -22.77 8.66 33.97
C PHE A 434 -23.81 8.24 32.93
N ALA A 435 -25.01 7.78 33.27
CA ALA A 435 -25.98 7.27 32.27
C ALA A 435 -26.32 8.34 31.22
N THR A 436 -26.68 9.56 31.64
CA THR A 436 -27.01 10.66 30.72
C THR A 436 -25.85 11.05 29.84
N ALA A 437 -24.65 11.18 30.40
CA ALA A 437 -23.43 11.51 29.64
C ALA A 437 -23.11 10.41 28.60
N THR A 438 -23.23 9.14 29.00
CA THR A 438 -23.01 7.98 28.10
C THR A 438 -23.98 8.00 26.93
N ILE A 439 -25.26 8.27 27.16
CA ILE A 439 -26.30 8.32 26.12
C ILE A 439 -26.00 9.48 25.15
N ILE A 440 -25.70 10.67 25.65
CA ILE A 440 -25.41 11.85 24.81
C ILE A 440 -24.16 11.60 23.95
N ILE A 441 -23.06 11.10 24.55
CA ILE A 441 -21.81 10.83 23.83
C ILE A 441 -22.03 9.69 22.82
N GLY A 442 -22.75 8.64 23.17
CA GLY A 442 -23.06 7.53 22.27
C GLY A 442 -23.90 7.98 21.05
N ILE A 443 -24.91 8.84 21.27
CA ILE A 443 -25.69 9.45 20.18
C ILE A 443 -24.80 10.34 19.31
N ALA A 444 -23.92 11.15 19.91
CA ALA A 444 -22.98 11.99 19.17
C ALA A 444 -22.01 11.15 18.33
N ALA A 445 -21.51 10.03 18.85
CA ALA A 445 -20.68 9.09 18.11
C ALA A 445 -21.42 8.50 16.90
N ILE A 446 -22.67 8.06 17.09
CA ILE A 446 -23.51 7.56 15.99
C ILE A 446 -23.75 8.68 14.96
N ALA A 447 -24.11 9.89 15.39
CA ALA A 447 -24.34 11.04 14.51
C ALA A 447 -23.08 11.36 13.67
N ALA A 448 -21.88 11.30 14.25
CA ALA A 448 -20.62 11.51 13.55
C ALA A 448 -20.37 10.51 12.42
N THR A 449 -20.94 9.28 12.49
CA THR A 449 -20.81 8.29 11.41
C THR A 449 -21.62 8.62 10.17
N PHE A 450 -22.56 9.58 10.21
CA PHE A 450 -23.32 10.06 9.06
C PHE A 450 -22.55 11.12 8.24
N ALA A 451 -21.40 11.60 8.73
CA ALA A 451 -20.53 12.46 7.94
C ALA A 451 -20.07 11.74 6.65
N PRO A 452 -19.70 12.49 5.59
CA PRO A 452 -19.18 11.91 4.35
C PRO A 452 -18.00 10.95 4.58
N GLY A 453 -17.16 11.24 5.58
CA GLY A 453 -16.00 10.44 5.92
C GLY A 453 -14.85 10.53 4.90
N PRO A 454 -13.91 9.59 4.95
CA PRO A 454 -12.82 9.49 3.98
C PRO A 454 -13.34 9.15 2.58
N THR A 455 -12.95 9.94 1.56
CA THR A 455 -13.31 9.73 0.15
C THR A 455 -12.10 9.25 -0.67
N ALA A 456 -12.21 9.30 -2.00
CA ALA A 456 -11.10 9.03 -2.92
C ALA A 456 -9.85 9.88 -2.63
N VAL A 457 -10.01 11.09 -2.08
CA VAL A 457 -8.88 11.96 -1.69
C VAL A 457 -8.03 11.30 -0.61
N TRP A 458 -8.65 10.75 0.41
CA TRP A 458 -7.94 9.97 1.43
C TRP A 458 -7.33 8.69 0.86
N ARG A 459 -8.12 7.97 0.04
CA ARG A 459 -7.84 6.58 -0.32
C ARG A 459 -6.91 6.43 -1.53
N HIS A 460 -6.97 7.37 -2.50
CA HIS A 460 -6.39 7.18 -3.83
C HIS A 460 -5.57 8.36 -4.36
N SER A 461 -5.41 9.45 -3.60
CA SER A 461 -4.74 10.67 -4.09
C SER A 461 -3.21 10.59 -4.20
N GLY A 462 -2.57 9.54 -3.69
CA GLY A 462 -1.12 9.40 -3.71
C GLY A 462 -0.37 10.23 -2.66
N ILE A 463 -1.03 10.74 -1.63
CA ILE A 463 -0.40 11.53 -0.55
C ILE A 463 0.74 10.76 0.10
N GLY A 464 0.49 9.52 0.54
CA GLY A 464 1.51 8.71 1.21
C GLY A 464 2.65 8.26 0.30
N ALA A 465 2.42 8.22 -1.02
CA ALA A 465 3.44 7.93 -2.02
C ALA A 465 4.22 9.18 -2.48
N ALA A 466 3.96 10.33 -1.86
CA ALA A 466 4.53 11.63 -2.21
C ALA A 466 4.20 12.10 -3.64
N ARG A 467 3.07 11.65 -4.21
CA ARG A 467 2.63 11.96 -5.57
C ARG A 467 1.55 13.03 -5.65
N ALA A 468 0.83 13.27 -4.55
CA ALA A 468 -0.19 14.32 -4.49
C ALA A 468 0.44 15.70 -4.65
N PRO A 469 -0.21 16.62 -5.41
CA PRO A 469 0.22 18.01 -5.50
C PRO A 469 0.13 18.69 -4.13
N LYS A 470 0.90 19.78 -3.95
CA LYS A 470 0.86 20.61 -2.74
C LYS A 470 0.13 21.92 -3.08
N PRO A 471 -1.19 22.02 -2.87
CA PRO A 471 -1.93 23.22 -3.17
C PRO A 471 -1.43 24.39 -2.30
N LYS A 472 -1.23 25.54 -2.94
CA LYS A 472 -0.76 26.77 -2.28
C LYS A 472 -1.91 27.71 -1.96
N THR A 473 -3.00 27.63 -2.72
CA THR A 473 -4.20 28.48 -2.58
C THR A 473 -5.40 27.60 -2.25
N ARG A 474 -6.47 28.23 -1.80
CA ARG A 474 -7.75 27.56 -1.53
C ARG A 474 -8.37 27.01 -2.82
N ASN A 475 -8.28 27.73 -3.93
CA ASN A 475 -8.79 27.27 -5.22
C ASN A 475 -8.01 26.06 -5.75
N GLU A 476 -6.66 26.05 -5.63
CA GLU A 476 -5.86 24.87 -5.96
C GLU A 476 -6.22 23.66 -5.09
N LEU A 477 -6.53 23.88 -3.81
CA LEU A 477 -6.99 22.82 -2.93
C LEU A 477 -8.34 22.26 -3.39
N LEU A 478 -9.29 23.13 -3.74
CA LEU A 478 -10.60 22.70 -4.21
C LEU A 478 -10.51 21.97 -5.56
N GLU A 479 -9.67 22.45 -6.49
CA GLU A 479 -9.39 21.73 -7.73
C GLU A 479 -8.78 20.34 -7.44
N PHE A 480 -7.80 20.25 -6.54
CA PHE A 480 -7.23 18.96 -6.14
C PHE A 480 -8.29 18.00 -5.60
N LEU A 481 -9.20 18.48 -4.75
CA LEU A 481 -10.27 17.66 -4.17
C LEU A 481 -11.28 17.19 -5.23
N HIS A 482 -11.74 18.10 -6.08
CA HIS A 482 -12.70 17.78 -7.15
C HIS A 482 -12.07 16.87 -8.21
N ASN A 483 -10.85 17.20 -8.66
CA ASN A 483 -10.13 16.40 -9.64
C ASN A 483 -9.89 14.96 -9.14
N THR A 484 -9.38 14.79 -7.91
CA THR A 484 -9.12 13.46 -7.36
C THR A 484 -10.38 12.60 -7.30
N ARG A 485 -11.52 13.18 -6.91
CA ARG A 485 -12.79 12.44 -6.86
C ARG A 485 -13.35 12.15 -8.25
N ARG A 486 -13.20 13.07 -9.21
CA ARG A 486 -13.68 12.95 -10.58
C ARG A 486 -12.96 11.87 -11.38
N ILE A 487 -11.64 11.74 -11.20
CA ILE A 487 -10.83 10.78 -11.95
C ILE A 487 -10.96 9.33 -11.47
N ILE A 488 -11.44 9.07 -10.25
CA ILE A 488 -11.66 7.71 -9.78
C ILE A 488 -12.94 7.16 -10.43
N ALA A 489 -12.74 6.32 -11.45
CA ALA A 489 -13.80 5.71 -12.22
C ALA A 489 -14.40 4.46 -11.52
N TRP A 490 -13.62 3.79 -10.71
CA TRP A 490 -14.01 2.57 -10.00
C TRP A 490 -13.10 2.33 -8.80
N GLU A 491 -13.65 1.78 -7.70
CA GLU A 491 -12.89 1.35 -6.52
C GLU A 491 -13.51 0.14 -5.84
N ARG A 492 -12.68 -0.69 -5.23
CA ARG A 492 -13.08 -1.85 -4.42
C ARG A 492 -12.04 -2.15 -3.35
N ASP A 493 -12.50 -2.49 -2.15
CA ASP A 493 -11.65 -3.08 -1.12
C ASP A 493 -11.56 -4.60 -1.34
N GLY A 494 -10.35 -5.07 -1.59
CA GLY A 494 -10.05 -6.49 -1.66
C GLY A 494 -9.57 -7.06 -0.32
N ARG A 495 -9.11 -8.30 -0.36
CA ARG A 495 -8.58 -8.98 0.84
C ARG A 495 -7.24 -8.39 1.27
N GLU A 496 -6.35 -8.18 0.30
CA GLU A 496 -4.98 -7.74 0.56
C GLU A 496 -4.87 -6.21 0.50
N SER A 497 -5.65 -5.56 -0.37
CA SER A 497 -5.49 -4.13 -0.66
C SER A 497 -6.79 -3.44 -1.03
N SER A 498 -6.77 -2.10 -0.98
CA SER A 498 -7.76 -1.24 -1.61
C SER A 498 -7.30 -0.94 -3.02
N VAL A 499 -8.15 -1.23 -4.02
CA VAL A 499 -7.84 -1.07 -5.44
C VAL A 499 -8.81 -0.08 -6.07
N ALA A 500 -8.30 0.81 -6.92
CA ALA A 500 -9.11 1.74 -7.70
C ALA A 500 -8.58 1.86 -9.13
N ILE A 501 -9.44 2.30 -10.04
CA ILE A 501 -9.09 2.75 -11.38
C ILE A 501 -9.19 4.27 -11.42
N ALA A 502 -8.08 4.91 -11.77
CA ALA A 502 -8.00 6.34 -12.02
C ALA A 502 -7.89 6.60 -13.53
N ALA A 503 -8.80 7.41 -14.06
CA ALA A 503 -8.86 7.82 -15.45
C ALA A 503 -8.29 9.24 -15.61
N LEU A 504 -6.98 9.37 -15.47
CA LEU A 504 -6.27 10.65 -15.65
C LEU A 504 -5.80 10.78 -17.11
N ASP A 505 -4.64 10.27 -17.42
CA ASP A 505 -4.08 10.23 -18.78
C ASP A 505 -4.46 8.94 -19.51
N ASP A 506 -4.64 7.85 -18.74
CA ASP A 506 -5.13 6.55 -19.20
C ASP A 506 -5.75 5.77 -18.02
N THR A 507 -6.03 4.48 -18.23
CA THR A 507 -6.48 3.56 -17.16
C THR A 507 -5.31 3.20 -16.24
N ALA A 508 -5.13 3.95 -15.15
CA ALA A 508 -4.17 3.64 -14.12
C ALA A 508 -4.84 2.88 -12.97
N PHE A 509 -4.22 1.79 -12.49
CA PHE A 509 -4.70 1.13 -11.28
C PHE A 509 -3.91 1.57 -10.06
N VAL A 510 -4.67 1.90 -9.01
CA VAL A 510 -4.17 2.44 -7.74
C VAL A 510 -4.34 1.39 -6.66
N VAL A 511 -3.26 1.04 -5.98
CA VAL A 511 -3.26 0.07 -4.87
C VAL A 511 -2.83 0.78 -3.59
N ASN A 512 -3.70 0.78 -2.57
CA ASN A 512 -3.45 1.44 -1.29
C ASN A 512 -2.92 2.88 -1.46
N GLY A 513 -3.56 3.66 -2.33
CA GLY A 513 -3.27 5.07 -2.54
C GLY A 513 -2.12 5.40 -3.50
N LYS A 514 -1.48 4.42 -4.13
CA LYS A 514 -0.42 4.64 -5.11
C LYS A 514 -0.74 3.92 -6.42
N SER A 515 -0.51 4.59 -7.57
CA SER A 515 -0.54 3.93 -8.88
C SER A 515 0.56 2.86 -8.95
N ASP A 516 0.16 1.61 -9.16
CA ASP A 516 1.06 0.46 -9.31
C ASP A 516 1.25 0.06 -10.78
N GLY A 517 0.52 0.71 -11.68
CA GLY A 517 0.69 0.57 -13.11
C GLY A 517 -0.46 1.22 -13.88
N ALA A 518 -0.21 1.52 -15.15
CA ALA A 518 -1.16 2.11 -16.06
C ALA A 518 -1.17 1.35 -17.38
N ALA A 519 -2.32 1.33 -18.04
CA ALA A 519 -2.53 0.55 -19.26
C ALA A 519 -1.59 0.98 -20.40
N ARG A 520 -1.43 2.30 -20.60
CA ARG A 520 -0.62 2.85 -21.70
C ARG A 520 0.70 3.46 -21.23
N HIS A 521 0.67 4.21 -20.11
CA HIS A 521 1.86 4.91 -19.61
C HIS A 521 2.97 3.91 -19.23
N ASP A 522 2.61 2.78 -18.59
CA ASP A 522 3.56 1.76 -18.15
C ASP A 522 3.71 0.59 -19.14
N ALA A 523 3.00 0.63 -20.29
CA ALA A 523 3.16 -0.36 -21.35
C ALA A 523 4.62 -0.56 -21.83
N PRO A 524 5.47 0.49 -21.93
CA PRO A 524 6.87 0.30 -22.28
C PRO A 524 7.63 -0.65 -21.37
N THR A 525 7.30 -0.70 -20.10
CA THR A 525 7.89 -1.62 -19.11
C THR A 525 7.18 -2.98 -19.14
N GLN A 526 5.87 -3.01 -19.07
CA GLN A 526 5.08 -4.24 -18.93
C GLN A 526 5.16 -5.12 -20.20
N VAL A 527 5.00 -4.55 -21.38
CA VAL A 527 5.12 -5.26 -22.66
C VAL A 527 6.51 -5.88 -22.79
N MET A 528 7.54 -5.09 -22.45
CA MET A 528 8.91 -5.57 -22.59
C MET A 528 9.32 -6.56 -21.50
N ALA A 529 8.77 -6.46 -20.28
CA ALA A 529 8.93 -7.51 -19.27
C ALA A 529 8.34 -8.86 -19.74
N GLY A 530 7.30 -8.82 -20.58
CA GLY A 530 6.76 -10.00 -21.26
C GLY A 530 7.61 -10.52 -22.41
N LEU A 531 8.25 -9.64 -23.19
CA LEU A 531 8.89 -10.02 -24.44
C LEU A 531 10.41 -10.21 -24.37
N LEU A 532 11.13 -9.50 -23.48
CA LEU A 532 12.61 -9.51 -23.43
C LEU A 532 13.17 -10.92 -23.29
N GLY A 533 12.65 -11.72 -22.34
CA GLY A 533 13.07 -13.11 -22.19
C GLY A 533 12.90 -13.93 -23.48
N GLY A 534 11.78 -13.74 -24.19
CA GLY A 534 11.47 -14.41 -25.46
C GLY A 534 12.31 -13.94 -26.63
N ILE A 535 12.85 -12.70 -26.59
CA ILE A 535 13.79 -12.22 -27.63
C ILE A 535 15.11 -12.99 -27.54
N PHE A 536 15.59 -13.33 -26.36
CA PHE A 536 16.84 -14.03 -26.13
C PHE A 536 16.69 -15.55 -26.19
N HIS A 537 15.58 -16.11 -25.68
CA HIS A 537 15.38 -17.54 -25.69
C HIS A 537 14.98 -18.07 -27.08
N PRO A 538 15.63 -19.12 -27.58
CA PRO A 538 15.38 -19.60 -28.94
C PRO A 538 13.91 -20.00 -29.20
N GLN A 539 13.31 -20.73 -28.26
CA GLN A 539 11.94 -21.26 -28.35
C GLN A 539 11.35 -21.45 -26.96
N PRO A 540 10.93 -20.37 -26.26
CA PRO A 540 10.35 -20.49 -24.93
C PRO A 540 8.97 -21.17 -25.00
N LYS A 541 8.71 -22.13 -24.12
CA LYS A 541 7.47 -22.91 -24.05
C LYS A 541 6.70 -22.64 -22.76
N THR A 542 7.41 -22.38 -21.67
CA THR A 542 6.82 -22.24 -20.35
C THR A 542 7.29 -20.97 -19.65
N ALA A 543 6.37 -20.26 -19.03
CA ALA A 543 6.71 -19.07 -18.28
C ALA A 543 5.96 -18.97 -16.96
N LEU A 544 6.59 -18.29 -15.98
CA LEU A 544 5.98 -17.85 -14.74
C LEU A 544 6.01 -16.32 -14.71
N VAL A 545 4.89 -15.68 -14.40
CA VAL A 545 4.79 -14.23 -14.19
C VAL A 545 4.34 -13.96 -12.76
N VAL A 546 5.14 -13.18 -12.04
CA VAL A 546 4.87 -12.71 -10.67
C VAL A 546 4.16 -11.36 -10.76
N GLY A 547 2.87 -11.33 -10.45
CA GLY A 547 1.97 -10.19 -10.62
C GLY A 547 1.21 -10.26 -11.95
N LEU A 548 -0.07 -9.88 -11.91
CA LEU A 548 -0.93 -9.77 -13.10
C LEU A 548 -1.05 -8.31 -13.56
N GLY A 549 -1.35 -7.41 -12.63
CA GLY A 549 -1.52 -5.98 -12.91
C GLY A 549 -2.52 -5.70 -14.02
N THR A 550 -2.10 -5.01 -15.07
CA THR A 550 -2.89 -4.74 -16.29
C THR A 550 -3.08 -5.97 -17.19
N GLY A 551 -2.36 -7.07 -16.92
CA GLY A 551 -2.31 -8.24 -17.80
C GLY A 551 -1.32 -8.13 -18.96
N SER A 552 -0.70 -6.95 -19.19
CA SER A 552 0.14 -6.74 -20.37
C SER A 552 1.35 -7.67 -20.41
N THR A 553 2.10 -7.83 -19.31
CA THR A 553 3.26 -8.74 -19.25
C THR A 553 2.85 -10.18 -19.58
N VAL A 554 1.74 -10.64 -19.00
CA VAL A 554 1.21 -12.00 -19.19
C VAL A 554 0.76 -12.23 -20.63
N GLY A 555 -0.04 -11.30 -21.18
CA GLY A 555 -0.62 -11.48 -22.50
C GLY A 555 0.40 -11.38 -23.65
N TRP A 556 1.31 -10.42 -23.58
CA TRP A 556 2.38 -10.30 -24.58
C TRP A 556 3.34 -11.49 -24.54
N MET A 557 3.62 -12.04 -23.34
CA MET A 557 4.36 -13.28 -23.19
C MET A 557 3.61 -14.48 -23.78
N ALA A 558 2.32 -14.60 -23.51
CA ALA A 558 1.47 -15.66 -24.04
C ALA A 558 1.25 -15.58 -25.56
N ALA A 559 1.40 -14.40 -26.16
CA ALA A 559 1.32 -14.21 -27.60
C ALA A 559 2.56 -14.76 -28.37
N ILE A 560 3.65 -15.12 -27.69
CA ILE A 560 4.82 -15.74 -28.33
C ILE A 560 4.42 -17.10 -28.91
N PRO A 561 4.59 -17.34 -30.24
CA PRO A 561 4.02 -18.52 -30.89
C PRO A 561 4.48 -19.89 -30.34
N SER A 562 5.65 -19.94 -29.71
CA SER A 562 6.16 -21.17 -29.09
C SER A 562 5.65 -21.42 -27.69
N MET A 563 4.93 -20.45 -27.09
CA MET A 563 4.48 -20.54 -25.70
C MET A 563 3.33 -21.55 -25.55
N GLU A 564 3.53 -22.53 -24.70
CA GLU A 564 2.56 -23.60 -24.40
C GLU A 564 1.82 -23.34 -23.07
N ARG A 565 2.48 -22.60 -22.12
CA ARG A 565 1.90 -22.29 -20.82
C ARG A 565 2.53 -21.04 -20.21
N VAL A 566 1.67 -20.15 -19.68
CA VAL A 566 2.03 -19.00 -18.86
C VAL A 566 1.27 -19.08 -17.53
N ASP A 567 1.98 -19.41 -16.44
CA ASP A 567 1.41 -19.39 -15.09
C ASP A 567 1.56 -17.94 -14.55
N ALA A 568 0.45 -17.22 -14.41
CA ALA A 568 0.42 -15.87 -13.80
C ALA A 568 -0.06 -15.98 -12.35
N ILE A 569 0.71 -15.45 -11.41
CA ILE A 569 0.38 -15.51 -9.99
C ILE A 569 0.04 -14.11 -9.50
N GLU A 570 -1.18 -13.95 -8.99
CA GLU A 570 -1.69 -12.69 -8.45
C GLU A 570 -2.13 -12.88 -6.99
N LEU A 571 -1.77 -11.91 -6.14
CA LEU A 571 -2.08 -11.98 -4.71
C LEU A 571 -3.50 -11.46 -4.41
N GLU A 572 -3.91 -10.37 -5.08
CA GLU A 572 -5.19 -9.67 -4.85
C GLU A 572 -6.23 -10.05 -5.92
N PRO A 573 -7.30 -10.76 -5.56
CA PRO A 573 -8.32 -11.19 -6.53
C PRO A 573 -8.98 -10.04 -7.31
N VAL A 574 -9.06 -8.84 -6.72
CA VAL A 574 -9.68 -7.66 -7.33
C VAL A 574 -8.90 -7.16 -8.55
N VAL A 575 -7.60 -7.48 -8.66
CA VAL A 575 -6.75 -7.13 -9.82
C VAL A 575 -7.21 -7.86 -11.09
N LEU A 576 -7.94 -8.97 -10.98
CA LEU A 576 -8.55 -9.61 -12.15
C LEU A 576 -9.51 -8.67 -12.91
N ASP A 577 -10.26 -7.83 -12.19
CA ASP A 577 -11.14 -6.84 -12.78
C ASP A 577 -10.34 -5.72 -13.48
N VAL A 578 -9.21 -5.31 -12.89
CA VAL A 578 -8.25 -4.38 -13.52
C VAL A 578 -7.72 -4.92 -14.85
N ALA A 579 -7.25 -6.17 -14.87
CA ALA A 579 -6.72 -6.80 -16.08
C ALA A 579 -7.77 -6.86 -17.20
N ARG A 580 -9.05 -7.12 -16.88
CA ARG A 580 -10.15 -7.08 -17.86
C ARG A 580 -10.39 -5.67 -18.40
N MET A 581 -10.32 -4.63 -17.56
CA MET A 581 -10.46 -3.24 -18.00
C MET A 581 -9.31 -2.77 -18.89
N CYS A 582 -8.13 -3.38 -18.75
CA CYS A 582 -6.94 -3.09 -19.55
C CYS A 582 -6.77 -4.03 -20.77
N GLU A 583 -7.78 -4.83 -21.12
CA GLU A 583 -7.72 -5.80 -22.20
C GLU A 583 -7.19 -5.25 -23.55
N PRO A 584 -7.57 -4.04 -24.00
CA PRO A 584 -7.08 -3.49 -25.28
C PRO A 584 -5.56 -3.39 -25.40
N VAL A 585 -4.80 -3.34 -24.32
CA VAL A 585 -3.33 -3.27 -24.32
C VAL A 585 -2.64 -4.57 -23.93
N SER A 586 -3.38 -5.55 -23.44
CA SER A 586 -2.85 -6.76 -22.82
C SER A 586 -2.69 -7.96 -23.77
N ALA A 587 -2.86 -7.80 -25.07
CA ALA A 587 -2.81 -8.89 -26.07
C ALA A 587 -3.70 -10.09 -25.64
N ASP A 588 -4.96 -9.80 -25.25
CA ASP A 588 -5.97 -10.80 -24.85
C ASP A 588 -5.56 -11.70 -23.66
N ALA A 589 -4.77 -11.20 -22.71
CA ALA A 589 -4.23 -11.97 -21.59
C ALA A 589 -5.25 -12.87 -20.89
N MET A 590 -6.46 -12.32 -20.61
CA MET A 590 -7.50 -13.04 -19.86
C MET A 590 -8.29 -14.04 -20.71
N LYS A 591 -8.14 -14.01 -22.04
CA LYS A 591 -8.83 -14.90 -23.00
C LYS A 591 -7.90 -15.95 -23.60
N ASN A 592 -6.57 -15.76 -23.48
CA ASN A 592 -5.60 -16.65 -24.08
C ASN A 592 -5.58 -18.00 -23.34
N PRO A 593 -5.84 -19.15 -24.02
CA PRO A 593 -5.94 -20.47 -23.38
C PRO A 593 -4.64 -20.98 -22.76
N VAL A 594 -3.47 -20.45 -23.17
CA VAL A 594 -2.19 -20.84 -22.56
C VAL A 594 -1.93 -20.13 -21.21
N VAL A 595 -2.73 -19.10 -20.87
CA VAL A 595 -2.63 -18.36 -19.62
C VAL A 595 -3.42 -19.05 -18.51
N LYS A 596 -2.75 -19.29 -17.39
CA LYS A 596 -3.37 -19.77 -16.17
C LYS A 596 -3.12 -18.79 -15.03
N VAL A 597 -4.14 -18.05 -14.63
CA VAL A 597 -4.06 -17.15 -13.46
C VAL A 597 -4.37 -17.95 -12.19
N THR A 598 -3.52 -17.79 -11.19
CA THR A 598 -3.67 -18.41 -9.86
C THR A 598 -3.61 -17.31 -8.78
N ILE A 599 -4.63 -17.28 -7.91
CA ILE A 599 -4.65 -16.37 -6.77
C ILE A 599 -3.87 -16.99 -5.62
N ALA A 600 -2.63 -16.54 -5.45
CA ALA A 600 -1.69 -17.05 -4.44
C ALA A 600 -0.54 -16.05 -4.23
N ASP A 601 0.30 -16.32 -3.23
CA ASP A 601 1.59 -15.64 -3.10
C ASP A 601 2.62 -16.25 -4.07
N ALA A 602 3.24 -15.42 -4.91
CA ALA A 602 4.16 -15.91 -5.94
C ALA A 602 5.43 -16.56 -5.37
N ARG A 603 5.92 -16.07 -4.22
CA ARG A 603 7.06 -16.68 -3.54
C ARG A 603 6.71 -18.07 -3.01
N GLU A 604 5.52 -18.23 -2.41
CA GLU A 604 5.02 -19.52 -1.97
C GLU A 604 4.97 -20.50 -3.15
N VAL A 605 4.35 -20.08 -4.27
CA VAL A 605 4.24 -20.91 -5.48
C VAL A 605 5.60 -21.33 -5.98
N LEU A 606 6.56 -20.41 -6.07
CA LEU A 606 7.91 -20.69 -6.54
C LEU A 606 8.66 -21.70 -5.65
N LEU A 607 8.47 -21.63 -4.34
CA LEU A 607 9.11 -22.52 -3.36
C LEU A 607 8.47 -23.91 -3.30
N THR A 608 7.17 -24.02 -3.65
CA THR A 608 6.40 -25.27 -3.51
C THR A 608 6.19 -26.01 -4.82
N THR A 609 6.28 -25.36 -6.00
CA THR A 609 6.08 -25.99 -7.30
C THR A 609 7.28 -26.84 -7.73
N ASP A 610 7.03 -27.97 -8.41
CA ASP A 610 8.07 -28.75 -9.10
C ASP A 610 8.23 -28.38 -10.57
N LYS A 611 7.38 -27.47 -11.08
CA LYS A 611 7.44 -27.03 -12.46
C LYS A 611 8.73 -26.27 -12.77
N LYS A 612 9.18 -26.37 -14.02
CA LYS A 612 10.29 -25.60 -14.58
C LYS A 612 9.79 -24.66 -15.64
N TYR A 613 10.52 -23.55 -15.83
CA TYR A 613 10.15 -22.48 -16.73
C TYR A 613 11.33 -22.04 -17.59
N ASP A 614 11.04 -21.64 -18.83
CA ASP A 614 12.06 -21.04 -19.71
C ASP A 614 12.24 -19.56 -19.39
N ILE A 615 11.17 -18.90 -18.91
CA ILE A 615 11.17 -17.51 -18.50
C ILE A 615 10.45 -17.36 -17.16
N ILE A 616 11.08 -16.64 -16.22
CA ILE A 616 10.42 -16.15 -15.02
C ILE A 616 10.44 -14.63 -15.08
N SER A 617 9.27 -13.98 -15.20
CA SER A 617 9.13 -12.52 -15.16
C SER A 617 8.61 -12.09 -13.80
N SER A 618 9.34 -11.23 -13.12
CA SER A 618 9.01 -10.73 -11.78
C SER A 618 8.78 -9.21 -11.84
N GLU A 619 7.53 -8.82 -11.75
CA GLU A 619 7.07 -7.43 -11.76
C GLU A 619 6.21 -7.14 -10.51
N PRO A 620 6.80 -7.23 -9.31
CA PRO A 620 6.07 -6.98 -8.08
C PRO A 620 5.82 -5.48 -7.89
N SER A 621 4.95 -5.12 -6.93
CA SER A 621 4.81 -3.75 -6.45
C SER A 621 6.13 -3.21 -5.81
N ASN A 622 6.13 -1.97 -5.36
CA ASN A 622 7.36 -1.31 -4.87
C ASN A 622 7.96 -1.99 -3.62
N PRO A 623 9.29 -2.16 -3.56
CA PRO A 623 9.97 -2.91 -2.49
C PRO A 623 9.84 -2.33 -1.08
N TYR A 624 9.44 -1.06 -0.91
CA TYR A 624 9.23 -0.47 0.42
C TYR A 624 7.96 -0.97 1.12
N ARG A 625 7.03 -1.58 0.37
CA ARG A 625 5.83 -2.18 0.96
C ARG A 625 6.20 -3.44 1.72
N ALA A 626 5.59 -3.60 2.89
CA ALA A 626 5.89 -4.72 3.79
C ALA A 626 5.71 -6.09 3.08
N GLY A 627 6.79 -6.86 3.00
CA GLY A 627 6.82 -8.19 2.40
C GLY A 627 7.28 -8.24 0.94
N ILE A 628 7.14 -7.18 0.15
CA ILE A 628 7.52 -7.16 -1.28
C ILE A 628 9.03 -7.33 -1.47
N ALA A 629 9.86 -6.76 -0.59
CA ALA A 629 11.32 -6.90 -0.68
C ALA A 629 11.82 -8.35 -0.59
N SER A 630 10.97 -9.29 -0.15
CA SER A 630 11.26 -10.73 -0.17
C SER A 630 11.37 -11.31 -1.59
N LEU A 631 10.86 -10.59 -2.60
CA LEU A 631 10.99 -10.92 -4.02
C LEU A 631 12.28 -10.34 -4.65
N PHE A 632 13.15 -9.75 -3.83
CA PHE A 632 14.46 -9.21 -4.20
C PHE A 632 15.59 -9.80 -3.32
N THR A 633 15.35 -10.92 -2.61
CA THR A 633 16.35 -11.58 -1.76
C THR A 633 17.15 -12.61 -2.55
N ARG A 634 18.34 -12.90 -2.06
CA ARG A 634 19.18 -13.97 -2.64
C ARG A 634 18.41 -15.29 -2.68
N GLU A 635 17.72 -15.64 -1.63
CA GLU A 635 16.96 -16.88 -1.52
C GLU A 635 15.80 -16.95 -2.56
N PHE A 636 15.16 -15.79 -2.90
CA PHE A 636 14.19 -15.73 -3.98
C PHE A 636 14.86 -15.96 -5.34
N TYR A 637 16.02 -15.38 -5.57
CA TYR A 637 16.76 -15.57 -6.82
C TYR A 637 17.29 -17.01 -6.94
N GLU A 638 17.76 -17.63 -5.85
CA GLU A 638 18.13 -19.04 -5.80
C GLU A 638 16.94 -19.95 -6.16
N ALA A 639 15.78 -19.71 -5.55
CA ALA A 639 14.54 -20.43 -5.88
C ALA A 639 14.13 -20.23 -7.34
N SER A 640 14.23 -19.00 -7.88
CA SER A 640 13.97 -18.72 -9.28
C SER A 640 14.93 -19.48 -10.21
N ALA A 641 16.22 -19.46 -9.89
CA ALA A 641 17.23 -20.16 -10.67
C ALA A 641 17.05 -21.69 -10.65
N ASP A 642 16.58 -22.25 -9.52
CA ASP A 642 16.26 -23.66 -9.40
C ASP A 642 15.00 -24.07 -10.19
N ARG A 643 14.11 -23.14 -10.52
CA ARG A 643 12.90 -23.34 -11.33
C ARG A 643 13.07 -22.95 -12.80
N LEU A 644 14.21 -22.40 -13.19
CA LEU A 644 14.53 -22.18 -14.59
C LEU A 644 15.02 -23.47 -15.25
N ASN A 645 14.63 -23.66 -16.52
CA ASN A 645 15.23 -24.64 -17.41
C ASN A 645 16.67 -24.20 -17.79
N PRO A 646 17.56 -25.10 -18.22
CA PRO A 646 18.85 -24.72 -18.79
C PRO A 646 18.67 -23.68 -19.92
N GLY A 647 19.47 -22.62 -19.92
CA GLY A 647 19.33 -21.50 -20.87
C GLY A 647 18.16 -20.55 -20.61
N GLY A 648 17.45 -20.73 -19.49
CA GLY A 648 16.29 -19.88 -19.11
C GLY A 648 16.71 -18.53 -18.56
N TYR A 649 15.75 -17.61 -18.52
CA TYR A 649 15.96 -16.21 -18.13
C TYR A 649 15.05 -15.78 -16.97
N LEU A 650 15.63 -15.07 -15.99
CA LEU A 650 14.88 -14.24 -15.06
C LEU A 650 14.78 -12.83 -15.63
N VAL A 651 13.57 -12.29 -15.69
CA VAL A 651 13.27 -10.90 -16.07
C VAL A 651 12.74 -10.19 -14.84
N GLN A 652 13.53 -9.26 -14.28
CA GLN A 652 13.21 -8.59 -13.02
C GLN A 652 12.99 -7.10 -13.24
N TRP A 653 11.80 -6.60 -12.94
CA TRP A 653 11.55 -5.16 -12.87
C TRP A 653 12.22 -4.54 -11.66
N VAL A 654 12.78 -3.34 -11.84
CA VAL A 654 13.39 -2.54 -10.78
C VAL A 654 12.97 -1.08 -10.90
N GLN A 655 12.43 -0.54 -9.83
CA GLN A 655 12.16 0.88 -9.68
C GLN A 655 13.48 1.67 -9.67
N ALA A 656 13.62 2.66 -10.55
CA ALA A 656 14.82 3.51 -10.64
C ALA A 656 14.60 4.97 -10.18
N TYR A 657 13.42 5.28 -9.62
CA TYR A 657 13.06 6.56 -9.00
C TYR A 657 12.89 6.38 -7.49
N GLN A 658 13.07 7.46 -6.71
CA GLN A 658 12.99 7.41 -5.25
C GLN A 658 13.88 6.29 -4.66
N ILE A 659 15.11 6.21 -5.13
CA ILE A 659 16.09 5.20 -4.74
C ILE A 659 17.48 5.82 -4.66
N HIS A 660 18.29 5.42 -3.70
CA HIS A 660 19.70 5.80 -3.58
C HIS A 660 20.62 4.80 -4.26
N ALA A 661 21.80 5.26 -4.70
CA ALA A 661 22.79 4.45 -5.41
C ALA A 661 23.17 3.17 -4.63
N GLY A 662 23.36 3.24 -3.31
CA GLY A 662 23.69 2.08 -2.47
C GLY A 662 22.60 1.01 -2.47
N THR A 663 21.31 1.39 -2.54
CA THR A 663 20.21 0.42 -2.65
C THR A 663 20.24 -0.26 -4.03
N MET A 664 20.53 0.48 -5.09
CA MET A 664 20.66 -0.09 -6.44
C MET A 664 21.88 -1.02 -6.55
N GLN A 665 23.01 -0.65 -5.95
CA GLN A 665 24.19 -1.51 -5.86
C GLN A 665 23.88 -2.81 -5.08
N THR A 666 23.07 -2.72 -4.01
CA THR A 666 22.58 -3.90 -3.28
C THR A 666 21.73 -4.80 -4.16
N ILE A 667 20.86 -4.25 -5.04
CA ILE A 667 20.10 -5.05 -6.00
C ILE A 667 21.05 -5.78 -6.96
N TYR A 668 22.00 -5.07 -7.57
CA TYR A 668 23.00 -5.71 -8.44
C TYR A 668 23.80 -6.78 -7.69
N GLY A 669 24.29 -6.47 -6.49
CA GLY A 669 25.02 -7.42 -5.65
C GLY A 669 24.23 -8.68 -5.35
N THR A 670 22.92 -8.51 -5.09
CA THR A 670 22.05 -9.64 -4.75
C THR A 670 21.73 -10.49 -5.97
N VAL A 671 21.35 -9.91 -7.10
CA VAL A 671 21.02 -10.68 -8.31
C VAL A 671 22.25 -11.34 -8.91
N THR A 672 23.42 -10.66 -8.94
CA THR A 672 24.66 -11.24 -9.49
C THR A 672 25.25 -12.33 -8.61
N SER A 673 24.89 -12.39 -7.31
CA SER A 673 25.30 -13.50 -6.44
C SER A 673 24.71 -14.86 -6.87
N VAL A 674 23.64 -14.84 -7.69
CA VAL A 674 22.95 -16.06 -8.17
C VAL A 674 23.02 -16.17 -9.70
N PHE A 675 22.86 -15.05 -10.41
CA PHE A 675 22.89 -14.95 -11.86
C PHE A 675 24.11 -14.12 -12.29
N PRO A 676 25.20 -14.74 -12.73
CA PRO A 676 26.45 -14.03 -13.06
C PRO A 676 26.33 -13.13 -14.29
N HIS A 677 25.32 -13.36 -15.13
CA HIS A 677 25.07 -12.61 -16.36
C HIS A 677 23.79 -11.77 -16.22
N VAL A 678 23.94 -10.45 -16.14
CA VAL A 678 22.83 -9.50 -15.94
C VAL A 678 22.94 -8.36 -16.94
N LEU A 679 21.95 -8.24 -17.82
CA LEU A 679 21.82 -7.17 -18.80
C LEU A 679 20.70 -6.23 -18.38
N THR A 680 20.97 -4.93 -18.28
CA THR A 680 20.04 -3.92 -17.79
C THR A 680 19.43 -3.17 -18.94
N TRP A 681 18.09 -3.11 -18.99
CA TRP A 681 17.30 -2.41 -19.99
C TRP A 681 16.65 -1.17 -19.42
N TRP A 682 16.72 -0.07 -20.15
CA TRP A 682 15.89 1.10 -19.92
C TRP A 682 14.54 0.91 -20.62
N THR A 683 13.48 0.84 -19.85
CA THR A 683 12.12 0.60 -20.40
C THR A 683 11.29 1.87 -20.46
N SER A 684 11.30 2.66 -19.38
CA SER A 684 10.59 3.94 -19.27
C SER A 684 11.39 4.95 -18.41
N PRO A 685 10.99 6.22 -18.33
CA PRO A 685 11.73 7.25 -17.58
C PRO A 685 11.95 6.96 -16.08
N GLY A 686 11.28 6.00 -15.51
CA GLY A 686 11.42 5.62 -14.11
C GLY A 686 11.80 4.17 -13.87
N ASP A 687 11.95 3.34 -14.92
CA ASP A 687 12.00 1.90 -14.78
C ASP A 687 13.18 1.26 -15.47
N LEU A 688 13.68 0.21 -14.84
CA LEU A 688 14.66 -0.71 -15.40
C LEU A 688 14.10 -2.12 -15.40
N VAL A 689 14.52 -2.91 -16.37
CA VAL A 689 14.32 -4.36 -16.40
C VAL A 689 15.68 -5.04 -16.49
N LEU A 690 15.96 -5.93 -15.55
CA LEU A 690 17.13 -6.78 -15.53
C LEU A 690 16.79 -8.11 -16.20
N VAL A 691 17.51 -8.46 -17.25
CA VAL A 691 17.48 -9.82 -17.82
C VAL A 691 18.69 -10.56 -17.26
N ALA A 692 18.45 -11.61 -16.49
CA ALA A 692 19.49 -12.33 -15.76
C ALA A 692 19.50 -13.82 -16.14
N SER A 693 20.68 -14.40 -16.24
CA SER A 693 20.87 -15.82 -16.59
C SER A 693 22.08 -16.41 -15.86
N ARG A 694 22.05 -17.74 -15.65
CA ARG A 694 23.23 -18.51 -15.21
C ARG A 694 24.21 -18.74 -16.35
N GLU A 695 23.75 -18.70 -17.59
CA GLU A 695 24.56 -18.86 -18.80
C GLU A 695 24.81 -17.50 -19.46
N PRO A 696 25.91 -17.34 -20.25
CA PRO A 696 26.19 -16.09 -20.96
C PRO A 696 25.06 -15.67 -21.89
N ILE A 697 24.66 -14.39 -21.80
CA ILE A 697 23.61 -13.83 -22.65
C ILE A 697 24.22 -13.51 -24.00
N VAL A 698 23.90 -14.32 -25.01
CA VAL A 698 24.41 -14.14 -26.40
C VAL A 698 23.36 -13.42 -27.22
N MET A 699 23.76 -12.34 -27.88
CA MET A 699 22.93 -11.58 -28.82
C MET A 699 23.50 -11.69 -30.22
N ASP A 700 22.97 -12.60 -31.02
CA ASP A 700 23.26 -12.68 -32.47
C ASP A 700 22.41 -11.67 -33.23
N VAL A 701 23.06 -10.72 -33.90
CA VAL A 701 22.40 -9.61 -34.61
C VAL A 701 21.50 -10.12 -35.73
N SER A 702 21.91 -11.17 -36.46
CA SER A 702 21.11 -11.72 -37.53
C SER A 702 19.85 -12.38 -37.00
N GLN A 703 19.95 -13.11 -35.88
CA GLN A 703 18.81 -13.71 -35.18
C GLN A 703 17.91 -12.62 -34.60
N LEU A 704 18.49 -11.59 -33.97
CA LEU A 704 17.74 -10.46 -33.43
C LEU A 704 16.90 -9.78 -34.52
N ARG A 705 17.50 -9.46 -35.68
CA ARG A 705 16.78 -8.84 -36.83
C ARG A 705 15.61 -9.70 -37.31
N ARG A 706 15.78 -11.03 -37.38
CA ARG A 706 14.69 -11.94 -37.73
C ARG A 706 13.60 -11.96 -36.65
N ARG A 707 14.00 -11.98 -35.36
CA ARG A 707 13.07 -12.08 -34.22
C ARG A 707 12.21 -10.83 -34.09
N ILE A 708 12.80 -9.62 -34.16
CA ILE A 708 12.05 -8.35 -34.06
C ILE A 708 11.12 -8.09 -35.26
N ALA A 709 11.35 -8.75 -36.40
CA ALA A 709 10.47 -8.66 -37.56
C ALA A 709 9.23 -9.59 -37.46
N GLN A 710 9.20 -10.52 -36.51
CA GLN A 710 8.11 -11.50 -36.30
C GLN A 710 7.14 -11.00 -35.23
N GLU A 711 5.85 -11.39 -35.35
CA GLU A 711 4.88 -11.20 -34.27
C GLU A 711 5.13 -12.19 -33.13
N PRO A 712 4.89 -11.78 -31.87
CA PRO A 712 4.37 -10.49 -31.40
C PRO A 712 5.48 -9.43 -31.18
N PHE A 713 6.75 -9.76 -31.39
CA PHE A 713 7.88 -8.87 -31.09
C PHE A 713 7.82 -7.57 -31.91
N ARG A 714 7.46 -7.65 -33.18
CA ARG A 714 7.32 -6.49 -34.06
C ARG A 714 6.30 -5.50 -33.49
N SER A 715 5.08 -5.96 -33.26
CA SER A 715 4.03 -5.09 -32.72
C SER A 715 4.33 -4.64 -31.30
N GLY A 716 4.87 -5.51 -30.44
CA GLY A 716 5.24 -5.15 -29.07
C GLY A 716 6.32 -4.06 -29.01
N LEU A 717 7.39 -4.19 -29.78
CA LEU A 717 8.45 -3.19 -29.86
C LEU A 717 7.98 -1.88 -30.48
N HIS A 718 7.18 -1.94 -31.55
CA HIS A 718 6.61 -0.77 -32.20
C HIS A 718 5.66 -0.03 -31.25
N ASN A 719 4.68 -0.71 -30.67
CA ASN A 719 3.65 -0.13 -29.81
C ASN A 719 4.23 0.45 -28.52
N SER A 720 5.19 -0.26 -27.89
CA SER A 720 5.72 0.14 -26.58
C SER A 720 6.90 1.12 -26.67
N TRP A 721 7.82 0.88 -27.60
CA TRP A 721 9.09 1.63 -27.69
C TRP A 721 9.28 2.41 -28.97
N ARG A 722 8.41 2.28 -29.98
CA ARG A 722 8.60 2.80 -31.35
C ARG A 722 9.93 2.32 -31.96
N VAL A 723 10.27 1.05 -31.73
CA VAL A 723 11.50 0.38 -32.18
C VAL A 723 11.17 -0.54 -33.34
N GLU A 724 11.92 -0.40 -34.45
CA GLU A 724 11.75 -1.16 -35.68
C GLU A 724 13.05 -1.83 -36.17
N SER A 725 14.20 -1.52 -35.57
CA SER A 725 15.50 -2.07 -35.97
C SER A 725 16.30 -2.63 -34.80
N ALA A 726 17.28 -3.48 -35.08
CA ALA A 726 18.21 -4.00 -34.09
C ALA A 726 19.02 -2.89 -33.40
N GLU A 727 19.41 -1.86 -34.16
CA GLU A 727 20.16 -0.71 -33.69
C GLU A 727 19.35 0.10 -32.67
N GLN A 728 18.06 0.34 -32.96
CA GLN A 728 17.14 1.01 -32.06
C GLN A 728 16.90 0.17 -30.81
N PHE A 729 16.79 -1.15 -30.96
CA PHE A 729 16.63 -2.08 -29.82
C PHE A 729 17.86 -2.05 -28.91
N VAL A 730 19.07 -2.19 -29.48
CA VAL A 730 20.32 -2.19 -28.69
C VAL A 730 20.57 -0.83 -28.02
N ALA A 731 20.10 0.28 -28.61
CA ALA A 731 20.16 1.60 -27.99
C ALA A 731 19.42 1.70 -26.63
N ARG A 732 18.49 0.78 -26.35
CA ARG A 732 17.77 0.67 -25.06
C ARG A 732 18.56 -0.03 -23.97
N VAL A 733 19.73 -0.62 -24.24
CA VAL A 733 20.61 -1.20 -23.23
C VAL A 733 21.17 -0.07 -22.35
N ALA A 734 20.78 -0.07 -21.09
CA ALA A 734 21.23 0.91 -20.10
C ALA A 734 22.63 0.56 -19.56
N ALA A 735 22.87 -0.74 -19.27
CA ALA A 735 24.15 -1.24 -18.78
C ALA A 735 24.30 -2.74 -19.07
N ASN A 736 25.53 -3.17 -19.28
CA ASN A 736 25.87 -4.57 -19.58
C ASN A 736 26.27 -5.36 -18.33
N GLU A 737 26.68 -6.61 -18.55
CA GLU A 737 27.10 -7.54 -17.50
C GLU A 737 28.34 -7.05 -16.71
N ASP A 738 29.30 -6.37 -17.38
CA ASP A 738 30.49 -5.84 -16.72
C ASP A 738 30.14 -4.72 -15.75
N PHE A 739 29.19 -3.84 -16.14
CA PHE A 739 28.66 -2.83 -15.24
C PHE A 739 27.95 -3.47 -14.04
N ALA A 740 27.10 -4.47 -14.27
CA ALA A 740 26.40 -5.16 -13.19
C ALA A 740 27.39 -5.77 -12.20
N ARG A 741 28.46 -6.41 -12.67
CA ARG A 741 29.53 -6.95 -11.83
C ARG A 741 30.32 -5.85 -11.09
N ALA A 742 30.59 -4.72 -11.75
CA ALA A 742 31.26 -3.59 -11.10
C ALA A 742 30.40 -2.98 -10.00
N ALA A 743 29.12 -2.73 -10.28
CA ALA A 743 28.17 -2.22 -9.29
C ALA A 743 27.98 -3.18 -8.10
N ALA A 744 28.00 -4.48 -8.36
CA ALA A 744 27.90 -5.53 -7.31
C ALA A 744 29.09 -5.52 -6.34
N LYS A 745 30.29 -5.17 -6.80
CA LYS A 745 31.47 -5.04 -5.91
C LYS A 745 31.37 -3.88 -4.95
N GLU A 746 30.61 -2.85 -5.31
CA GLU A 746 30.35 -1.67 -4.50
C GLU A 746 29.11 -1.83 -3.60
N ALA A 747 28.44 -2.99 -3.65
CA ALA A 747 27.23 -3.24 -2.88
C ALA A 747 27.49 -3.21 -1.37
N PRO A 748 26.79 -2.36 -0.59
CA PRO A 748 27.00 -2.26 0.85
C PRO A 748 26.55 -3.51 1.60
N ALA A 749 25.67 -4.31 1.01
CA ALA A 749 25.16 -5.57 1.57
C ALA A 749 24.53 -6.43 0.47
N ILE A 750 24.33 -7.71 0.78
CA ILE A 750 23.43 -8.60 0.03
C ILE A 750 22.08 -8.62 0.75
N ASN A 751 21.00 -8.47 -0.04
CA ASN A 751 19.65 -8.57 0.47
C ASN A 751 19.26 -10.03 0.69
N THR A 752 18.95 -10.43 1.92
CA THR A 752 18.62 -11.80 2.29
C THR A 752 17.30 -11.87 3.06
N ASP A 753 16.72 -13.06 3.17
CA ASP A 753 15.52 -13.32 3.98
C ASP A 753 15.72 -12.97 5.46
N ASP A 754 16.93 -13.14 5.96
CA ASP A 754 17.25 -12.76 7.33
C ASP A 754 17.37 -11.24 7.49
N ARG A 755 17.93 -10.54 6.50
CA ARG A 755 18.17 -9.10 6.54
C ARG A 755 17.75 -8.44 5.22
N THR A 756 16.51 -7.95 5.16
CA THR A 756 15.90 -7.31 3.98
C THR A 756 16.26 -5.82 3.87
N VAL A 757 17.54 -5.52 3.58
CA VAL A 757 18.06 -4.14 3.55
C VAL A 757 17.41 -3.27 2.47
N ILE A 758 16.98 -3.87 1.36
CA ILE A 758 16.27 -3.17 0.26
C ILE A 758 14.96 -2.56 0.74
N GLU A 759 14.19 -3.26 1.58
CA GLU A 759 12.93 -2.78 2.13
C GLU A 759 13.10 -1.43 2.86
N PHE A 760 14.11 -1.37 3.71
CA PHE A 760 14.43 -0.17 4.49
C PHE A 760 15.05 0.94 3.63
N GLY A 761 15.91 0.58 2.67
CA GLY A 761 16.53 1.52 1.74
C GLY A 761 15.49 2.28 0.90
N PHE A 762 14.51 1.58 0.32
CA PHE A 762 13.41 2.20 -0.41
C PHE A 762 12.47 3.00 0.51
N ALA A 763 12.14 2.47 1.69
CA ALA A 763 11.23 3.16 2.62
C ALA A 763 11.79 4.50 3.12
N ARG A 764 13.11 4.65 3.23
CA ARG A 764 13.78 5.90 3.57
C ARG A 764 13.88 6.88 2.42
N SER A 765 13.72 6.41 1.17
CA SER A 765 13.84 7.20 -0.04
C SER A 765 12.49 7.74 -0.56
N ILE A 766 11.39 7.48 0.13
CA ILE A 766 10.08 8.05 -0.22
C ILE A 766 10.18 9.58 -0.17
N ASP A 767 9.61 10.24 -1.20
CA ASP A 767 9.69 11.71 -1.40
C ASP A 767 11.10 12.22 -1.78
N ALA A 768 12.09 11.35 -1.96
CA ALA A 768 13.37 11.78 -2.51
C ALA A 768 13.25 12.09 -4.00
N ALA A 769 13.78 13.24 -4.42
CA ALA A 769 13.89 13.58 -5.84
C ALA A 769 14.94 12.74 -6.59
N ALA A 770 15.65 11.86 -5.87
CA ALA A 770 16.73 11.07 -6.43
C ALA A 770 16.21 10.02 -7.43
N THR A 771 16.81 10.03 -8.61
CA THR A 771 16.69 8.96 -9.60
C THR A 771 18.08 8.48 -9.97
N VAL A 772 18.28 7.16 -9.93
CA VAL A 772 19.59 6.55 -10.27
C VAL A 772 19.69 6.20 -11.75
N LEU A 773 18.58 6.24 -12.49
CA LEU A 773 18.55 5.85 -13.91
C LEU A 773 19.57 6.63 -14.75
N GLY A 774 19.53 7.97 -14.68
CA GLY A 774 20.46 8.82 -15.42
C GLY A 774 21.92 8.58 -15.04
N GLN A 775 22.19 8.33 -13.76
CA GLN A 775 23.53 8.00 -13.27
C GLN A 775 24.02 6.65 -13.82
N ILE A 776 23.18 5.61 -13.80
CA ILE A 776 23.53 4.29 -14.37
C ILE A 776 23.86 4.44 -15.85
N MET A 777 22.98 5.07 -16.63
CA MET A 777 23.16 5.21 -18.08
C MET A 777 24.41 6.03 -18.44
N LEU A 778 24.65 7.15 -17.73
CA LEU A 778 25.81 8.00 -17.95
C LEU A 778 27.12 7.29 -17.56
N THR A 779 27.14 6.62 -16.41
CA THR A 779 28.32 5.89 -15.93
C THR A 779 28.63 4.72 -16.86
N ALA A 780 27.62 3.92 -17.24
CA ALA A 780 27.80 2.82 -18.17
C ALA A 780 28.32 3.31 -19.56
N HIS A 781 27.81 4.46 -20.04
CA HIS A 781 28.28 5.06 -21.27
C HIS A 781 29.76 5.51 -21.19
N ASN A 782 30.12 6.24 -20.13
CA ASN A 782 31.48 6.72 -19.93
C ASN A 782 32.50 5.57 -19.77
N MET A 783 32.06 4.47 -19.16
CA MET A 783 32.86 3.24 -18.97
C MET A 783 32.81 2.31 -20.20
N LYS A 784 32.08 2.66 -21.26
CA LYS A 784 31.81 1.80 -22.44
C LYS A 784 31.18 0.45 -22.07
N MET A 785 30.35 0.44 -21.03
CA MET A 785 29.65 -0.74 -20.51
C MET A 785 28.14 -0.71 -20.84
N ASN A 786 27.74 -0.05 -21.94
CA ASN A 786 26.37 0.08 -22.39
C ASN A 786 26.10 -0.63 -23.74
N ALA A 787 26.93 -1.62 -24.05
CA ALA A 787 26.74 -2.54 -25.18
C ALA A 787 26.77 -3.98 -24.65
N PRO A 788 25.95 -4.92 -25.18
CA PRO A 788 25.95 -6.31 -24.77
C PRO A 788 27.34 -6.96 -24.94
N VAL A 789 27.82 -7.67 -23.92
CA VAL A 789 29.16 -8.34 -23.97
C VAL A 789 29.12 -9.50 -24.98
N GLY A 790 28.02 -10.29 -25.00
CA GLY A 790 27.84 -11.44 -25.90
C GLY A 790 27.32 -11.10 -27.29
N LEU A 791 27.57 -9.88 -27.80
CA LEU A 791 27.13 -9.47 -29.15
C LEU A 791 27.93 -10.21 -30.23
N ARG A 792 27.19 -10.80 -31.19
CA ARG A 792 27.76 -11.47 -32.38
C ARG A 792 27.17 -10.88 -33.65
N GLY A 793 28.01 -10.56 -34.63
CA GLY A 793 27.62 -9.89 -35.89
C GLY A 793 27.73 -8.36 -35.81
N ASP A 794 27.44 -7.70 -36.92
CA ASP A 794 27.69 -6.27 -37.10
C ASP A 794 26.44 -5.44 -36.91
N LEU A 795 26.59 -4.34 -36.16
CA LEU A 795 25.59 -3.28 -35.96
C LEU A 795 26.15 -1.96 -36.49
N ASP A 796 25.27 -1.12 -37.00
CA ASP A 796 25.61 0.31 -37.25
C ASP A 796 25.61 1.06 -35.88
N TRP A 797 26.77 1.16 -35.27
CA TRP A 797 26.94 1.85 -33.98
C TRP A 797 26.63 3.34 -34.06
N LYS A 798 26.73 3.99 -35.24
CA LYS A 798 26.29 5.39 -35.42
C LYS A 798 24.77 5.47 -35.25
N ALA A 799 24.05 4.52 -35.85
CA ALA A 799 22.61 4.43 -35.70
C ALA A 799 22.21 4.06 -34.24
N VAL A 800 22.96 3.16 -33.58
CA VAL A 800 22.75 2.85 -32.13
C VAL A 800 22.91 4.14 -31.32
N ASP A 801 23.99 4.87 -31.46
CA ASP A 801 24.29 6.08 -30.68
C ASP A 801 23.28 7.21 -30.98
N ALA A 802 22.84 7.36 -32.23
CA ALA A 802 21.80 8.33 -32.61
C ALA A 802 20.45 8.04 -31.91
N ASN A 803 20.14 6.76 -31.59
CA ASN A 803 18.92 6.35 -30.95
C ASN A 803 19.02 6.26 -29.39
N ARG A 804 20.15 6.59 -28.79
CA ARG A 804 20.24 6.69 -27.33
C ARG A 804 19.47 7.90 -26.81
N VAL A 805 18.87 7.78 -25.62
CA VAL A 805 17.98 8.79 -25.03
C VAL A 805 18.55 10.21 -25.01
N TRP A 806 19.85 10.38 -24.75
CA TRP A 806 20.49 11.69 -24.75
C TRP A 806 20.73 12.27 -26.15
N SER A 807 20.85 11.40 -27.17
CA SER A 807 20.98 11.81 -28.59
C SER A 807 19.61 12.18 -29.16
N LEU A 808 18.54 11.49 -28.80
CA LEU A 808 17.17 11.75 -29.28
C LEU A 808 16.73 13.19 -28.99
N ARG A 809 17.09 13.72 -27.80
CA ARG A 809 16.74 15.09 -27.41
C ARG A 809 17.41 16.16 -28.31
N ARG A 810 18.54 15.83 -28.92
CA ARG A 810 19.35 16.71 -29.76
C ARG A 810 19.22 16.40 -31.25
N ALA A 811 18.35 15.44 -31.59
CA ALA A 811 18.21 15.01 -32.99
C ALA A 811 17.72 16.16 -33.87
N PRO A 812 18.32 16.34 -35.09
CA PRO A 812 17.88 17.35 -36.02
C PRO A 812 16.49 17.03 -36.55
N ALA A 813 15.70 18.07 -36.80
CA ALA A 813 14.31 17.94 -37.25
C ALA A 813 14.21 17.39 -38.70
N ASP A 814 15.22 17.62 -39.51
CA ASP A 814 15.25 17.21 -40.91
C ASP A 814 15.88 15.81 -41.16
N ASN A 815 16.44 15.21 -40.10
CA ASN A 815 16.96 13.84 -40.13
C ASN A 815 16.72 13.11 -38.80
N PRO A 816 15.46 12.84 -38.47
CA PRO A 816 15.09 12.16 -37.22
C PRO A 816 15.54 10.69 -37.21
N PRO A 817 16.13 10.17 -36.12
CA PRO A 817 16.68 8.83 -36.08
C PRO A 817 15.62 7.71 -35.94
N ASN A 818 14.39 8.03 -35.59
CA ASN A 818 13.28 7.08 -35.46
C ASN A 818 11.92 7.76 -35.58
N LEU A 819 10.86 6.95 -35.68
CA LEU A 819 9.48 7.42 -35.89
C LEU A 819 8.94 8.32 -34.75
N ALA A 820 9.29 8.05 -33.51
CA ALA A 820 8.81 8.86 -32.37
C ALA A 820 9.39 10.29 -32.46
N VAL A 821 10.70 10.42 -32.72
CA VAL A 821 11.33 11.73 -32.91
C VAL A 821 10.79 12.41 -34.15
N MET A 822 10.56 11.65 -35.23
CA MET A 822 9.95 12.18 -36.46
C MET A 822 8.57 12.78 -36.16
N ALA A 823 7.69 12.05 -35.46
CA ALA A 823 6.36 12.53 -35.15
C ALA A 823 6.40 13.82 -34.29
N THR A 824 7.21 13.85 -33.23
CA THR A 824 7.33 15.02 -32.36
C THR A 824 7.89 16.23 -33.09
N LYS A 825 8.96 16.05 -33.86
CA LYS A 825 9.58 17.16 -34.63
C LYS A 825 8.68 17.66 -35.74
N THR A 826 7.98 16.76 -36.43
CA THR A 826 7.02 17.14 -37.49
C THR A 826 5.83 17.90 -36.90
N LEU A 827 5.36 17.51 -35.72
CA LEU A 827 4.32 18.24 -34.99
C LEU A 827 4.79 19.66 -34.59
N GLU A 828 6.04 19.81 -34.13
CA GLU A 828 6.63 21.13 -33.85
C GLU A 828 6.68 22.00 -35.14
N MET A 829 7.08 21.42 -36.26
CA MET A 829 7.06 22.11 -37.57
C MET A 829 5.64 22.54 -37.94
N ALA A 830 4.65 21.64 -37.80
CA ALA A 830 3.24 21.92 -38.10
C ALA A 830 2.68 23.05 -37.23
N LYS A 831 2.98 23.03 -35.92
CA LYS A 831 2.63 24.11 -34.98
C LYS A 831 3.20 25.48 -35.38
N ASN A 832 4.34 25.49 -36.00
CA ASN A 832 5.00 26.72 -36.52
C ASN A 832 4.54 27.10 -37.94
N GLY A 833 3.65 26.32 -38.57
CA GLY A 833 3.18 26.55 -39.94
C GLY A 833 4.20 26.20 -41.04
N ASP A 834 5.25 25.46 -40.71
CA ASP A 834 6.29 25.05 -41.67
C ASP A 834 5.75 23.99 -42.64
N VAL A 835 5.67 24.32 -43.92
CA VAL A 835 5.13 23.44 -44.96
C VAL A 835 5.91 22.15 -45.15
N ARG A 836 7.18 22.10 -44.73
CA ARG A 836 7.99 20.86 -44.77
C ARG A 836 7.38 19.74 -43.92
N ALA A 837 6.53 20.09 -42.94
CA ALA A 837 5.77 19.11 -42.16
C ALA A 837 4.91 18.17 -43.03
N GLU A 838 4.45 18.62 -44.24
CA GLU A 838 3.69 17.74 -45.14
C GLU A 838 4.53 16.57 -45.67
N VAL A 839 5.79 16.80 -45.95
CA VAL A 839 6.70 15.76 -46.47
C VAL A 839 6.93 14.70 -45.40
N PHE A 840 7.24 15.12 -44.18
CA PHE A 840 7.48 14.18 -43.06
C PHE A 840 6.19 13.50 -42.63
N ALA A 841 5.05 14.18 -42.62
CA ALA A 841 3.75 13.58 -42.35
C ALA A 841 3.40 12.50 -43.39
N ALA A 842 3.70 12.73 -44.69
CA ALA A 842 3.51 11.73 -45.73
C ALA A 842 4.37 10.46 -45.51
N ILE A 843 5.58 10.61 -44.98
CA ILE A 843 6.45 9.49 -44.59
C ILE A 843 5.86 8.77 -43.38
N LEU A 844 5.46 9.51 -42.34
CA LEU A 844 4.82 8.95 -41.13
C LEU A 844 3.55 8.17 -41.46
N ARG A 845 2.77 8.62 -42.43
CA ARG A 845 1.48 8.03 -42.81
C ARG A 845 1.56 6.54 -43.14
N GLN A 846 2.70 6.08 -43.61
CA GLN A 846 2.91 4.65 -43.95
C GLN A 846 2.94 3.75 -42.72
N ARG A 847 3.30 4.28 -41.54
CA ARG A 847 3.49 3.53 -40.30
C ARG A 847 2.64 4.06 -39.14
N GLU A 848 2.42 5.36 -39.07
CA GLU A 848 1.73 6.10 -38.01
C GLU A 848 0.68 7.02 -38.67
N PRO A 849 -0.39 6.46 -39.24
CA PRO A 849 -1.39 7.22 -39.95
C PRO A 849 -2.16 8.21 -39.07
N LEU A 850 -2.42 7.89 -37.82
CA LEU A 850 -3.15 8.75 -36.89
C LEU A 850 -2.31 9.98 -36.50
N GLU A 851 -1.03 9.78 -36.24
CA GLU A 851 -0.08 10.83 -35.96
C GLU A 851 0.05 11.78 -37.16
N SER A 852 0.14 11.22 -38.36
CA SER A 852 0.16 12.00 -39.61
C SER A 852 -1.11 12.85 -39.76
N ASP A 853 -2.28 12.31 -39.51
CA ASP A 853 -3.55 13.04 -39.63
C ASP A 853 -3.65 14.20 -38.63
N VAL A 854 -3.22 14.02 -37.38
CA VAL A 854 -3.19 15.10 -36.38
C VAL A 854 -2.16 16.17 -36.72
N ILE A 855 -0.98 15.79 -37.22
CA ILE A 855 0.07 16.71 -37.65
C ILE A 855 -0.43 17.55 -38.85
N LEU A 856 -1.04 16.90 -39.84
CA LEU A 856 -1.62 17.60 -40.98
C LEU A 856 -2.79 18.51 -40.56
N ALA A 857 -3.64 18.05 -39.67
CA ALA A 857 -4.72 18.89 -39.10
C ALA A 857 -4.14 20.15 -38.42
N THR A 858 -3.05 20.00 -37.70
CA THR A 858 -2.35 21.12 -37.04
C THR A 858 -1.85 22.10 -38.08
N LEU A 859 -1.19 21.63 -39.14
CA LEU A 859 -0.70 22.46 -40.21
C LEU A 859 -1.83 23.16 -40.99
N ARG A 860 -2.93 22.44 -41.34
CA ARG A 860 -4.10 23.01 -41.99
C ARG A 860 -4.76 24.11 -41.17
N SER A 861 -4.86 23.89 -39.86
CA SER A 861 -5.40 24.91 -38.93
C SER A 861 -4.53 26.18 -38.97
N ARG A 862 -3.19 26.06 -38.99
CA ARG A 862 -2.25 27.20 -39.11
C ARG A 862 -2.38 27.91 -40.48
N GLN A 863 -2.71 27.18 -41.53
CA GLN A 863 -2.98 27.71 -42.85
C GLN A 863 -4.39 28.29 -43.01
N ASN A 864 -5.20 28.39 -41.91
CA ASN A 864 -6.60 28.82 -41.89
C ASN A 864 -7.56 27.91 -42.68
N ARG A 865 -7.16 26.66 -42.97
CA ARG A 865 -7.95 25.62 -43.65
C ARG A 865 -8.69 24.76 -42.58
N GLN A 866 -9.63 25.42 -41.84
CA GLN A 866 -10.23 24.85 -40.66
C GLN A 866 -11.14 23.64 -40.93
N ASP A 867 -11.83 23.60 -42.08
CA ASP A 867 -12.73 22.48 -42.39
C ASP A 867 -11.91 21.19 -42.72
N GLU A 868 -10.77 21.32 -43.41
CA GLU A 868 -9.88 20.19 -43.66
C GLU A 868 -9.24 19.70 -42.34
N ALA A 869 -8.85 20.64 -41.47
CA ALA A 869 -8.34 20.30 -40.15
C ALA A 869 -9.36 19.53 -39.33
N ALA A 870 -10.63 19.95 -39.39
CA ALA A 870 -11.72 19.29 -38.67
C ALA A 870 -11.96 17.85 -39.16
N GLU A 871 -11.94 17.61 -40.48
CA GLU A 871 -12.13 16.25 -41.03
C GLU A 871 -10.97 15.29 -40.65
N LEU A 872 -9.72 15.76 -40.72
CA LEU A 872 -8.56 14.97 -40.31
C LEU A 872 -8.64 14.62 -38.81
N LEU A 873 -8.96 15.61 -37.95
CA LEU A 873 -9.15 15.37 -36.51
C LEU A 873 -10.30 14.41 -36.24
N ARG A 874 -11.44 14.55 -36.93
CA ARG A 874 -12.58 13.65 -36.76
C ARG A 874 -12.16 12.19 -36.98
N GLY A 875 -11.40 11.93 -38.05
CA GLY A 875 -10.87 10.59 -38.33
C GLY A 875 -10.01 10.04 -37.20
N ALA A 876 -9.03 10.82 -36.74
CA ALA A 876 -8.13 10.43 -35.65
C ALA A 876 -8.88 10.21 -34.33
N LEU A 877 -9.76 11.14 -33.93
CA LEU A 877 -10.54 11.07 -32.68
C LEU A 877 -11.49 9.86 -32.64
N VAL A 878 -12.08 9.48 -33.76
CA VAL A 878 -12.91 8.27 -33.86
C VAL A 878 -12.03 7.01 -33.73
N ALA A 879 -10.86 6.99 -34.37
CA ALA A 879 -9.95 5.86 -34.30
C ALA A 879 -9.37 5.63 -32.89
N TYR A 880 -9.20 6.68 -32.08
CA TYR A 880 -8.75 6.57 -30.67
C TYR A 880 -9.73 5.79 -29.79
N ARG A 881 -10.99 5.60 -30.20
CA ARG A 881 -11.97 4.79 -29.45
C ARG A 881 -11.57 3.31 -29.36
N THR A 882 -10.83 2.82 -30.35
CA THR A 882 -10.44 1.40 -30.48
C THR A 882 -8.93 1.19 -30.51
N ASN A 883 -8.14 2.21 -30.87
CA ASN A 883 -6.69 2.11 -30.88
C ASN A 883 -6.08 2.63 -29.57
N PRO A 884 -5.47 1.78 -28.73
CA PRO A 884 -4.86 2.20 -27.46
C PRO A 884 -3.40 2.68 -27.63
N TRP A 885 -2.85 2.72 -28.87
CA TRP A 885 -1.42 2.91 -29.13
C TRP A 885 -1.03 4.23 -29.79
N PRO A 886 -1.82 5.32 -29.80
CA PRO A 886 -1.35 6.58 -30.36
C PRO A 886 -0.13 7.11 -29.60
N ASP A 887 0.65 7.95 -30.26
CA ASP A 887 1.70 8.73 -29.58
C ASP A 887 1.04 9.71 -28.59
N PRO A 888 1.40 9.71 -27.30
CA PRO A 888 0.70 10.50 -26.29
C PRO A 888 0.76 12.01 -26.55
N ASP A 889 1.90 12.54 -27.01
CA ASP A 889 2.09 13.98 -27.22
C ASP A 889 1.31 14.46 -28.45
N VAL A 890 1.30 13.64 -29.52
CA VAL A 890 0.53 13.93 -30.74
C VAL A 890 -0.96 13.86 -30.45
N MET A 891 -1.41 12.82 -29.73
CA MET A 891 -2.79 12.67 -29.32
C MET A 891 -3.27 13.85 -28.49
N PHE A 892 -2.50 14.21 -27.45
CA PHE A 892 -2.84 15.37 -26.60
C PHE A 892 -3.00 16.64 -27.42
N SER A 893 -2.05 16.90 -28.32
CA SER A 893 -2.12 18.07 -29.24
C SER A 893 -3.34 18.02 -30.16
N GLY A 894 -3.76 16.84 -30.61
CA GLY A 894 -4.96 16.66 -31.42
C GLY A 894 -6.25 16.96 -30.66
N VAL A 895 -6.35 16.47 -29.39
CA VAL A 895 -7.50 16.76 -28.51
C VAL A 895 -7.56 18.27 -28.19
N GLU A 896 -6.43 18.91 -27.89
CA GLU A 896 -6.35 20.35 -27.67
C GLU A 896 -6.74 21.15 -28.94
N LEU A 897 -6.26 20.72 -30.11
CA LEU A 897 -6.55 21.38 -31.38
C LEU A 897 -8.05 21.37 -31.72
N ALA A 898 -8.79 20.34 -31.30
CA ALA A 898 -10.22 20.23 -31.54
C ALA A 898 -11.00 21.45 -31.02
N MET A 899 -10.63 22.00 -29.86
CA MET A 899 -11.23 23.24 -29.34
C MET A 899 -10.98 24.44 -30.26
N ASN A 900 -9.75 24.58 -30.74
CA ASN A 900 -9.38 25.70 -31.60
C ASN A 900 -10.06 25.63 -32.97
N VAL A 901 -10.13 24.44 -33.56
CA VAL A 901 -10.79 24.17 -34.84
C VAL A 901 -12.30 24.29 -34.74
N GLY A 902 -12.91 23.88 -33.62
CA GLY A 902 -14.35 24.06 -33.34
C GLY A 902 -14.79 25.51 -33.21
N ARG A 903 -13.89 26.38 -32.73
CA ARG A 903 -14.17 27.78 -32.46
C ARG A 903 -14.60 28.53 -33.75
N GLY A 904 -15.67 29.30 -33.64
CA GLY A 904 -16.20 30.09 -34.76
C GLY A 904 -17.08 29.32 -35.75
N SER A 905 -17.34 28.00 -35.53
CA SER A 905 -18.29 27.25 -36.36
C SER A 905 -19.00 26.17 -35.54
N PRO A 906 -20.30 26.37 -35.22
CA PRO A 906 -21.11 25.36 -34.54
C PRO A 906 -21.14 24.01 -35.25
N GLN A 907 -21.02 23.99 -36.58
CA GLN A 907 -20.98 22.76 -37.35
C GLN A 907 -19.71 21.97 -37.13
N ARG A 908 -18.53 22.60 -37.15
CA ARG A 908 -17.26 21.94 -36.80
C ARG A 908 -17.24 21.49 -35.36
N ALA A 909 -17.70 22.34 -34.44
CA ALA A 909 -17.79 22.01 -33.04
C ALA A 909 -18.67 20.77 -32.81
N ARG A 910 -19.83 20.66 -33.46
CA ARG A 910 -20.69 19.47 -33.39
C ARG A 910 -20.01 18.23 -33.93
N MET A 911 -19.36 18.29 -35.06
CA MET A 911 -18.66 17.17 -35.68
C MET A 911 -17.56 16.62 -34.77
N LEU A 912 -16.78 17.51 -34.16
CA LEU A 912 -15.70 17.13 -33.25
C LEU A 912 -16.25 16.63 -31.89
N TYR A 913 -17.36 17.24 -31.40
CA TYR A 913 -18.07 16.75 -30.23
C TYR A 913 -18.54 15.30 -30.42
N ASP A 914 -19.21 15.02 -31.56
CA ASP A 914 -19.72 13.69 -31.87
C ASP A 914 -18.56 12.66 -31.99
N ALA A 915 -17.39 13.06 -32.55
CA ALA A 915 -16.20 12.23 -32.62
C ALA A 915 -15.63 11.88 -31.24
N MET A 916 -15.76 12.78 -30.27
CA MET A 916 -15.24 12.62 -28.90
C MET A 916 -16.32 12.15 -27.89
N SER A 917 -17.57 11.94 -28.29
CA SER A 917 -18.69 11.64 -27.40
C SER A 917 -18.54 10.32 -26.62
N GLN A 918 -17.80 9.36 -27.16
CA GLN A 918 -17.47 8.09 -26.50
C GLN A 918 -16.04 8.14 -25.91
N PRO A 919 -15.78 7.41 -24.81
CA PRO A 919 -14.43 7.27 -24.28
C PRO A 919 -13.46 6.70 -25.32
N PHE A 920 -12.19 7.11 -25.21
CA PHE A 920 -11.11 6.51 -25.98
C PHE A 920 -10.70 5.17 -25.36
N ALA A 921 -10.00 4.35 -26.13
CA ALA A 921 -9.49 3.06 -25.66
C ALA A 921 -8.69 3.25 -24.35
N VAL A 922 -8.88 2.34 -23.39
CA VAL A 922 -8.28 2.38 -22.06
C VAL A 922 -8.33 3.78 -21.38
N MET A 923 -9.45 4.50 -21.58
CA MET A 923 -9.68 5.82 -21.02
C MET A 923 -8.54 6.84 -21.28
N LEU A 924 -7.90 6.75 -22.46
CA LEU A 924 -6.87 7.70 -22.86
C LEU A 924 -7.39 9.14 -22.77
N GLN A 925 -6.63 10.01 -22.08
CA GLN A 925 -6.93 11.44 -21.90
C GLN A 925 -8.37 11.72 -21.37
N GLU A 926 -8.99 10.79 -20.65
CA GLU A 926 -10.43 10.84 -20.33
C GLU A 926 -10.83 12.10 -19.56
N ASN A 927 -10.04 12.51 -18.56
CA ASN A 927 -10.33 13.71 -17.80
C ASN A 927 -10.27 14.96 -18.69
N TYR A 928 -9.27 15.06 -19.57
CA TYR A 928 -9.13 16.18 -20.51
C TYR A 928 -10.16 16.12 -21.64
N ARG A 929 -10.46 14.93 -22.17
CA ARG A 929 -11.52 14.72 -23.16
C ARG A 929 -12.87 15.23 -22.67
N ARG A 930 -13.26 14.94 -21.42
CA ARG A 930 -14.50 15.44 -20.82
C ARG A 930 -14.53 16.96 -20.73
N GLN A 931 -13.43 17.59 -20.38
CA GLN A 931 -13.31 19.05 -20.37
C GLN A 931 -13.55 19.63 -21.78
N VAL A 932 -12.83 19.08 -22.77
CA VAL A 932 -12.97 19.52 -24.17
C VAL A 932 -14.38 19.29 -24.71
N LEU A 933 -15.07 18.21 -24.31
CA LEU A 933 -16.45 17.97 -24.66
C LEU A 933 -17.40 19.06 -24.15
N ILE A 934 -17.23 19.55 -22.92
CA ILE A 934 -18.04 20.65 -22.38
C ILE A 934 -17.83 21.90 -23.25
N GLU A 935 -16.58 22.22 -23.59
CA GLU A 935 -16.26 23.38 -24.41
C GLU A 935 -16.85 23.27 -25.82
N LEU A 936 -16.64 22.13 -26.51
CA LEU A 936 -17.20 21.93 -27.86
C LEU A 936 -18.74 21.97 -27.84
N ALA A 937 -19.39 21.35 -26.86
CA ALA A 937 -20.86 21.42 -26.72
C ALA A 937 -21.33 22.86 -26.57
N SER A 938 -20.62 23.65 -25.72
CA SER A 938 -20.96 25.07 -25.51
C SER A 938 -20.81 25.96 -26.77
N MET A 939 -19.91 25.57 -27.69
CA MET A 939 -19.74 26.22 -29.00
C MET A 939 -20.88 25.87 -29.97
N VAL A 940 -21.51 24.71 -29.81
CA VAL A 940 -22.69 24.30 -30.61
C VAL A 940 -23.91 25.04 -30.13
N ASP A 941 -24.22 24.95 -28.86
CA ASP A 941 -25.30 25.67 -28.16
C ASP A 941 -24.88 25.84 -26.70
N ARG A 942 -24.63 27.11 -26.30
CA ARG A 942 -24.00 27.45 -25.02
C ARG A 942 -24.62 26.76 -23.81
N CYS A 943 -25.94 26.60 -23.78
CA CYS A 943 -26.67 25.91 -22.71
C CYS A 943 -27.67 24.89 -23.23
N GLY A 944 -27.45 24.37 -24.44
CA GLY A 944 -28.28 23.34 -25.01
C GLY A 944 -28.18 21.99 -24.35
N PRO A 945 -28.98 21.02 -24.82
CA PRO A 945 -29.02 19.67 -24.19
C PRO A 945 -27.68 18.96 -24.12
N GLN A 946 -26.81 19.12 -25.13
CA GLN A 946 -25.49 18.50 -25.18
C GLN A 946 -24.54 19.11 -24.14
N THR A 947 -24.55 20.44 -24.01
CA THR A 947 -23.76 21.15 -22.98
C THR A 947 -24.22 20.78 -21.58
N LEU A 948 -25.51 20.73 -21.35
CA LEU A 948 -26.09 20.33 -20.08
C LEU A 948 -25.73 18.86 -19.73
N ALA A 949 -25.77 17.95 -20.72
CA ALA A 949 -25.39 16.55 -20.51
C ALA A 949 -23.90 16.41 -20.19
N ALA A 950 -23.02 17.17 -20.89
CA ALA A 950 -21.58 17.15 -20.66
C ALA A 950 -21.20 17.71 -19.27
N ILE A 951 -21.86 18.80 -18.81
CA ILE A 951 -21.69 19.36 -17.47
C ILE A 951 -22.15 18.34 -16.42
N ARG A 952 -23.33 17.73 -16.59
CA ARG A 952 -23.85 16.72 -15.66
C ARG A 952 -22.95 15.46 -15.54
N ALA A 953 -22.23 15.10 -16.60
CA ALA A 953 -21.31 13.95 -16.59
C ALA A 953 -20.12 14.10 -15.63
N VAL A 954 -19.85 15.31 -15.14
CA VAL A 954 -18.76 15.59 -14.19
C VAL A 954 -19.27 15.96 -12.78
N GLU A 955 -20.61 15.95 -12.57
CA GLU A 955 -21.18 16.14 -11.23
C GLU A 955 -20.96 14.91 -10.33
N PRO A 956 -20.81 15.12 -9.01
CA PRO A 956 -20.81 16.39 -8.26
C PRO A 956 -19.40 17.02 -8.15
N HIS A 957 -18.50 16.74 -9.06
CA HIS A 957 -17.09 17.16 -9.00
C HIS A 957 -16.70 17.96 -10.24
N PRO A 958 -17.20 19.23 -10.39
CA PRO A 958 -16.91 20.06 -11.55
C PRO A 958 -15.42 20.39 -11.70
N TYR A 959 -14.99 20.83 -12.88
CA TYR A 959 -13.69 21.47 -13.06
C TYR A 959 -13.69 22.80 -12.31
N TRP A 960 -12.73 22.99 -11.42
CA TRP A 960 -12.65 24.14 -10.52
C TRP A 960 -11.90 25.31 -11.17
N THR A 961 -12.38 25.75 -12.33
CA THR A 961 -11.90 26.93 -13.05
C THR A 961 -13.07 27.92 -13.21
N ARG A 962 -12.75 29.23 -13.22
CA ARG A 962 -13.80 30.26 -13.26
C ARG A 962 -14.76 30.08 -14.43
N ASP A 963 -14.22 29.87 -15.63
CA ASP A 963 -15.00 29.75 -16.86
C ASP A 963 -15.96 28.55 -16.81
N MET A 964 -15.52 27.41 -16.30
CA MET A 964 -16.34 26.21 -16.17
C MET A 964 -17.42 26.35 -15.10
N LEU A 965 -17.10 26.99 -13.97
CA LEU A 965 -18.07 27.24 -12.89
C LEU A 965 -19.13 28.25 -13.33
N GLU A 966 -18.74 29.31 -14.06
CA GLU A 966 -19.65 30.28 -14.65
C GLU A 966 -20.58 29.64 -15.69
N LEU A 967 -20.04 28.86 -16.63
CA LEU A 967 -20.84 28.14 -17.63
C LEU A 967 -21.84 27.18 -16.96
N ARG A 968 -21.42 26.47 -15.93
CA ARG A 968 -22.27 25.57 -15.16
C ARG A 968 -23.43 26.28 -14.49
N ALA A 969 -23.17 27.41 -13.82
CA ALA A 969 -24.21 28.23 -13.16
C ALA A 969 -25.18 28.81 -14.17
N GLU A 970 -24.67 29.38 -15.27
CA GLU A 970 -25.52 29.94 -16.35
C GLU A 970 -26.43 28.87 -16.96
N CYS A 971 -25.89 27.69 -17.27
CA CYS A 971 -26.65 26.66 -17.95
C CYS A 971 -27.71 26.00 -17.06
N TYR A 972 -27.46 25.84 -15.77
CA TYR A 972 -28.47 25.36 -14.85
C TYR A 972 -29.59 26.38 -14.65
N ALA A 973 -29.25 27.66 -14.51
CA ALA A 973 -30.24 28.72 -14.38
C ALA A 973 -31.12 28.83 -15.64
N ARG A 974 -30.54 28.85 -16.85
CA ARG A 974 -31.30 28.92 -18.11
C ARG A 974 -32.23 27.73 -18.36
N ASN A 975 -31.91 26.57 -17.82
CA ASN A 975 -32.70 25.34 -17.97
C ASN A 975 -33.68 25.12 -16.80
N GLY A 976 -33.85 26.07 -15.89
CA GLY A 976 -34.82 26.00 -14.79
C GLY A 976 -34.47 24.98 -13.72
N LEU A 977 -33.18 24.63 -13.54
CA LEU A 977 -32.68 23.66 -12.57
C LEU A 977 -32.25 24.41 -11.30
N GLU A 978 -33.22 24.95 -10.57
CA GLU A 978 -32.99 25.89 -9.47
C GLU A 978 -32.00 25.39 -8.41
N ASP A 979 -32.21 24.18 -7.86
CA ASP A 979 -31.31 23.59 -6.84
C ASP A 979 -29.88 23.42 -7.32
N LEU A 980 -29.66 23.08 -8.60
CA LEU A 980 -28.33 22.92 -9.20
C LEU A 980 -27.70 24.28 -9.51
N ALA A 981 -28.52 25.26 -9.92
CA ALA A 981 -28.10 26.63 -10.20
C ALA A 981 -27.61 27.31 -8.92
N GLU A 982 -28.36 27.17 -7.80
CA GLU A 982 -27.96 27.71 -6.50
C GLU A 982 -26.60 27.18 -6.06
N ARG A 983 -26.41 25.86 -6.07
CA ARG A 983 -25.11 25.23 -5.75
C ARG A 983 -23.97 25.68 -6.67
N ALA A 984 -24.27 25.81 -7.98
CA ALA A 984 -23.28 26.26 -8.95
C ALA A 984 -22.88 27.74 -8.73
N LEU A 985 -23.81 28.58 -8.32
CA LEU A 985 -23.53 29.98 -7.93
C LEU A 985 -22.73 30.06 -6.62
N GLU A 986 -23.02 29.21 -5.64
CA GLU A 986 -22.22 29.10 -4.41
C GLU A 986 -20.76 28.68 -4.70
N ASP A 987 -20.58 27.70 -5.60
CA ASP A 987 -19.23 27.26 -6.01
C ASP A 987 -18.47 28.39 -6.73
N LEU A 988 -19.12 29.11 -7.64
CA LEU A 988 -18.54 30.27 -8.34
C LEU A 988 -18.18 31.40 -7.35
N ALA A 989 -19.09 31.76 -6.45
CA ALA A 989 -18.84 32.74 -5.41
C ALA A 989 -17.66 32.32 -4.48
N THR A 990 -17.57 31.03 -4.17
CA THR A 990 -16.45 30.46 -3.41
C THR A 990 -15.14 30.60 -4.19
N PHE A 991 -15.15 30.35 -5.50
CA PHE A 991 -13.95 30.53 -6.34
C PHE A 991 -13.51 31.98 -6.36
N ASP A 992 -14.43 32.92 -6.63
CA ASP A 992 -14.13 34.36 -6.72
C ASP A 992 -13.66 34.93 -5.38
N ALA A 993 -14.25 34.53 -4.24
CA ALA A 993 -13.83 34.92 -2.89
C ALA A 993 -12.41 34.46 -2.53
N ASN A 994 -11.95 33.37 -3.11
CA ASN A 994 -10.59 32.80 -2.88
C ASN A 994 -9.58 33.17 -3.99
N THR A 995 -9.97 33.98 -4.95
CA THR A 995 -9.06 34.51 -5.97
C THR A 995 -8.41 35.81 -5.47
N PRO A 996 -7.07 35.90 -5.40
CA PRO A 996 -6.42 37.14 -5.01
C PRO A 996 -6.83 38.29 -5.93
N ALA A 997 -7.19 39.43 -5.37
CA ALA A 997 -7.44 40.63 -6.18
C ALA A 997 -6.20 40.95 -7.03
N PRO A 998 -6.35 41.25 -8.33
CA PRO A 998 -5.19 41.61 -9.14
C PRO A 998 -4.56 42.87 -8.52
N ILE A 999 -3.26 42.79 -8.24
CA ILE A 999 -2.49 43.97 -7.84
C ILE A 999 -2.49 44.90 -9.05
N ILE A 1000 -3.37 45.91 -9.01
CA ILE A 1000 -3.34 46.97 -10.00
C ILE A 1000 -2.03 47.73 -9.79
N THR A 1001 -1.01 47.41 -10.54
CA THR A 1001 0.16 48.26 -10.65
C THR A 1001 -0.33 49.56 -11.28
N PRO A 1002 -0.19 50.71 -10.61
CA PRO A 1002 -0.54 51.99 -11.21
C PRO A 1002 0.23 52.12 -12.53
N GLN A 1003 -0.46 52.28 -13.62
CA GLN A 1003 0.18 52.62 -14.89
C GLN A 1003 1.02 53.86 -14.63
N SER A 1004 2.34 53.76 -14.84
CA SER A 1004 3.21 54.94 -14.80
C SER A 1004 2.62 56.00 -15.72
N PRO A 1005 2.49 57.24 -15.26
CA PRO A 1005 1.94 58.28 -16.12
C PRO A 1005 2.78 58.36 -17.39
N PRO A 1006 2.13 58.61 -18.55
CA PRO A 1006 2.83 58.70 -19.82
C PRO A 1006 3.93 59.76 -19.72
N THR A 1007 5.17 59.40 -19.97
CA THR A 1007 6.30 60.34 -20.09
C THR A 1007 5.96 61.36 -21.16
N PRO A 1008 6.12 62.68 -20.90
CA PRO A 1008 5.84 63.73 -21.88
C PRO A 1008 6.83 63.51 -23.02
N ARG A 1009 6.35 63.42 -24.27
CA ARG A 1009 7.14 63.46 -25.46
C ARG A 1009 7.91 64.80 -25.49
N GLY A 1010 9.21 64.73 -25.25
CA GLY A 1010 10.12 65.83 -25.48
C GLY A 1010 10.15 66.18 -26.96
N SER A 1011 9.82 67.38 -27.31
CA SER A 1011 10.01 68.01 -28.59
C SER A 1011 11.50 68.29 -28.79
N SER A 1012 12.17 67.59 -29.70
CA SER A 1012 13.19 68.10 -30.62
C SER A 1012 13.66 67.00 -31.58
#